data_239eba41adaec3ccb3e978a077dc9fe3
#
_entry.id   239eba41adaec3ccb3e978a077dc9fe3
#
_cell.length_a   1.000
_cell.length_b   1.000
_cell.length_c   1.000
_cell.angle_alpha   90.00
_cell.angle_beta   90.00
_cell.angle_gamma   90.00
#
_symmetry.space_group_name_H-M   'P 1'
#
loop_
_entity.id
_entity.type
_entity.pdbx_description
1 polymer ?
#
loop_
_entity_poly.entity_id
_entity_poly.type
_entity_poly.pdbx_seq_one_letter_code
_entity_poly.pdbx_strand_id
1 'polypeptide(L)'
;MQKKEYTIDVGGPDASGGAGKTLTAVFTDLAEQAAGSVMLKYGETVVLATACMSRDKQEGLGFFNLTVDYMERFYASGKISGSRFVKREGKPSEDAILASRVIDRTLRPLFDQEIRHAVQIIVTVLSVDDNDSVILAINAASLALAVSNIPWNGPIGAVRIGKYTDEKLIINAMSSMRAENSQYKFDLTVCGKDGNINMIEASARQVKEEELEEALQAASAEITRLENWQKKIVSEIGKEKRKIEKETINPESVKLFNENILPVMEGAIFSGPGKREIDELHSIWNKLVKEKYSQGEDKRDDFALEDKLFDDTENDMLHQKALKEGKRPDGRKMDELRGLYAQAGGVSSILHGSGIFYRGGTHVLSVLTLGGPEDRHMIDGMTEKTEKRFMHHYNFPPYSGGETGRAGFTNRREVGHGALAEKALLMVLPPVEEFPYTIRVVSESMASNGSTSQASICASSLALMDXXXPIIAPVAGVAMGLMMEQNPKSETRNPKYKILTDIQGPEDHHGDMDFKVAGTREGVTAIQLDVKVDGIPIHVLGEALRQSKQARVAIIEKIEAEISAPRAEISPNAPKIIMIKIIPDQIGMVIGSGGKTIKEIKEKSGAEVTIEDDGTVYLTGKGDAPQKAKEIIEEMTHEFKPGEILQGEVVKIADFGAFVQLNDFTDGMVHISELAPFRVERVSDIIKEGMIVPVKVIKIDRERGKISLSIKEADRNFFSAKGGSASGGQSNARR
;
A
#
# COMPACT_ATOMS: atom_id res chain seq x y z
N MET A 1 -34.46 23.98 11.37
CA MET A 1 -33.04 23.81 10.98
C MET A 1 -32.56 25.07 10.26
N GLN A 2 -31.58 25.75 10.81
CA GLN A 2 -30.93 26.89 10.15
C GLN A 2 -29.82 26.35 9.25
N LYS A 3 -29.68 26.92 8.08
CA LYS A 3 -28.73 26.44 7.07
C LYS A 3 -27.98 27.59 6.43
N LYS A 4 -26.64 27.49 6.36
CA LYS A 4 -25.79 28.41 5.60
C LYS A 4 -24.93 27.60 4.63
N GLU A 5 -24.83 28.08 3.41
CA GLU A 5 -24.02 27.44 2.38
C GLU A 5 -22.97 28.38 1.83
N TYR A 6 -21.78 27.83 1.56
CA TYR A 6 -20.66 28.55 0.94
C TYR A 6 -20.11 27.67 -0.16
N THR A 7 -19.76 28.26 -1.28
CA THR A 7 -19.24 27.52 -2.44
C THR A 7 -17.93 28.10 -2.93
N ILE A 8 -17.11 27.24 -3.56
CA ILE A 8 -15.92 27.63 -4.30
C ILE A 8 -15.72 26.61 -5.43
N ASP A 9 -15.33 27.11 -6.59
CA ASP A 9 -14.98 26.24 -7.72
C ASP A 9 -13.51 25.84 -7.58
N VAL A 10 -13.23 24.54 -7.67
CA VAL A 10 -11.90 23.98 -7.47
C VAL A 10 -11.39 23.40 -8.78
N GLY A 11 -10.14 23.74 -9.12
CA GLY A 11 -9.42 23.14 -10.21
C GLY A 11 -9.59 23.80 -11.58
N GLY A 12 -10.59 24.61 -11.77
CA GLY A 12 -10.83 25.25 -13.07
C GLY A 12 -11.37 24.30 -14.13
N PRO A 13 -11.60 24.80 -15.36
CA PRO A 13 -12.34 24.04 -16.38
C PRO A 13 -11.69 22.75 -16.86
N ASP A 14 -10.38 22.64 -16.76
CA ASP A 14 -9.64 21.46 -17.25
C ASP A 14 -9.21 20.51 -16.13
N ALA A 15 -9.54 20.83 -14.89
CA ALA A 15 -8.92 20.18 -13.75
C ALA A 15 -9.41 18.76 -13.47
N SER A 16 -10.53 18.35 -14.02
CA SER A 16 -11.11 17.03 -13.74
C SER A 16 -11.62 16.33 -15.00
N GLY A 17 -10.94 16.58 -16.11
CA GLY A 17 -11.36 16.01 -17.39
C GLY A 17 -12.66 16.60 -17.90
N GLY A 18 -12.96 17.82 -17.47
CA GLY A 18 -14.19 18.50 -17.82
C GLY A 18 -14.30 19.83 -17.08
N ALA A 19 -15.50 20.28 -16.83
CA ALA A 19 -15.73 21.51 -16.06
C ALA A 19 -15.22 21.35 -14.64
N GLY A 20 -14.64 22.40 -14.09
CA GLY A 20 -14.26 22.45 -12.68
C GLY A 20 -15.45 22.16 -11.80
N LYS A 21 -15.19 21.60 -10.62
CA LYS A 21 -16.27 21.19 -9.71
C LYS A 21 -16.42 22.15 -8.56
N THR A 22 -17.66 22.33 -8.13
CA THR A 22 -18.00 23.18 -7.02
C THR A 22 -17.89 22.41 -5.69
N LEU A 23 -17.13 22.96 -4.79
CA LEU A 23 -17.05 22.50 -3.39
C LEU A 23 -18.06 23.31 -2.59
N THR A 24 -18.95 22.63 -1.88
CA THR A 24 -20.03 23.28 -1.11
C THR A 24 -19.93 22.93 0.37
N ALA A 25 -19.79 23.92 1.23
CA ALA A 25 -19.81 23.76 2.69
C ALA A 25 -21.21 24.11 3.21
N VAL A 26 -21.82 23.14 3.91
CA VAL A 26 -23.16 23.30 4.48
C VAL A 26 -23.06 23.27 5.99
N PHE A 27 -23.46 24.36 6.64
CA PHE A 27 -23.46 24.50 8.10
C PHE A 27 -24.90 24.49 8.59
N THR A 28 -25.22 23.57 9.48
CA THR A 28 -26.54 23.40 10.06
C THR A 28 -26.42 23.10 11.56
N ASP A 29 -27.57 22.90 12.20
CA ASP A 29 -27.63 22.45 13.59
C ASP A 29 -27.65 20.92 13.72
N LEU A 30 -27.32 20.20 12.64
CA LEU A 30 -27.43 18.74 12.62
C LEU A 30 -26.55 18.05 13.66
N ALA A 31 -25.34 18.56 13.91
CA ALA A 31 -24.41 18.04 14.91
C ALA A 31 -24.07 19.13 15.93
N GLU A 32 -25.11 19.80 16.46
CA GLU A 32 -24.92 21.03 17.27
C GLU A 32 -24.21 20.83 18.62
N GLN A 33 -24.12 19.60 19.11
CA GLN A 33 -23.39 19.33 20.35
C GLN A 33 -21.87 19.37 20.15
N ALA A 34 -21.40 19.18 18.92
CA ALA A 34 -19.97 19.31 18.61
C ALA A 34 -19.55 20.79 18.69
N ALA A 35 -18.29 21.02 19.05
CA ALA A 35 -17.74 22.39 19.07
C ALA A 35 -17.75 23.00 17.67
N GLY A 36 -17.53 22.19 16.63
CA GLY A 36 -17.66 22.60 15.25
C GLY A 36 -18.05 21.44 14.38
N SER A 37 -18.80 21.73 13.31
CA SER A 37 -19.20 20.69 12.35
C SER A 37 -19.47 21.33 10.99
N VAL A 38 -19.31 20.54 9.94
CA VAL A 38 -19.63 20.96 8.57
C VAL A 38 -19.90 19.73 7.72
N MET A 39 -20.87 19.87 6.83
CA MET A 39 -21.12 18.89 5.78
C MET A 39 -20.50 19.47 4.51
N LEU A 40 -19.50 18.78 3.95
CA LEU A 40 -18.77 19.25 2.78
C LEU A 40 -19.10 18.34 1.59
N LYS A 41 -19.42 18.95 0.46
CA LYS A 41 -19.87 18.23 -0.74
C LYS A 41 -18.98 18.58 -1.94
N TYR A 42 -18.64 17.56 -2.72
CA TYR A 42 -17.89 17.71 -3.97
C TYR A 42 -18.46 16.69 -4.95
N GLY A 43 -19.20 17.16 -5.94
CA GLY A 43 -20.05 16.27 -6.74
C GLY A 43 -21.10 15.64 -5.83
N GLU A 44 -21.23 14.32 -5.89
CA GLU A 44 -22.13 13.57 -5.00
C GLU A 44 -21.38 12.95 -3.81
N THR A 45 -20.08 13.20 -3.68
CA THR A 45 -19.34 12.80 -2.48
C THR A 45 -19.62 13.81 -1.38
N VAL A 46 -20.06 13.31 -0.21
CA VAL A 46 -20.44 14.14 0.93
C VAL A 46 -19.81 13.55 2.21
N VAL A 47 -19.15 14.41 2.98
CA VAL A 47 -18.62 14.01 4.29
C VAL A 47 -19.18 14.96 5.36
N LEU A 48 -19.32 14.44 6.59
CA LEU A 48 -19.63 15.24 7.77
C LEU A 48 -18.40 15.21 8.67
N ALA A 49 -17.82 16.37 8.93
CA ALA A 49 -16.70 16.49 9.88
C ALA A 49 -17.22 17.12 11.17
N THR A 50 -16.80 16.55 12.31
CA THR A 50 -17.11 17.06 13.63
C THR A 50 -15.84 17.21 14.44
N ALA A 51 -15.77 18.23 15.29
CA ALA A 51 -14.64 18.48 16.17
C ALA A 51 -15.17 18.74 17.59
N CYS A 52 -14.57 18.02 18.54
CA CYS A 52 -14.92 18.16 19.96
C CYS A 52 -13.66 18.28 20.80
N MET A 53 -13.76 19.00 21.91
CA MET A 53 -12.68 19.16 22.87
C MET A 53 -13.23 18.92 24.26
N SER A 54 -12.52 18.14 25.08
CA SER A 54 -12.97 17.84 26.44
C SER A 54 -13.11 19.13 27.26
N ARG A 55 -14.11 19.15 28.15
CA ARG A 55 -14.33 20.27 29.01
C ARG A 55 -13.15 20.48 29.94
N ASP A 56 -12.67 19.40 30.54
CA ASP A 56 -11.66 19.40 31.57
C ASP A 56 -10.32 18.89 31.02
N LYS A 57 -9.26 19.42 31.64
CA LYS A 57 -7.89 18.98 31.41
C LYS A 57 -7.74 17.50 31.80
N GLN A 58 -7.02 16.74 31.01
CA GLN A 58 -6.67 15.35 31.34
C GLN A 58 -5.41 15.34 32.20
N GLU A 59 -5.51 14.83 33.40
CA GLU A 59 -4.38 14.76 34.33
C GLU A 59 -3.47 13.58 34.01
N GLY A 60 -2.18 13.78 34.23
CA GLY A 60 -1.19 12.71 34.08
C GLY A 60 -0.73 12.42 32.66
N LEU A 61 -1.20 13.22 31.68
CA LEU A 61 -0.73 13.05 30.29
C LEU A 61 0.41 14.04 30.02
N GLY A 62 1.50 13.51 29.50
CA GLY A 62 2.64 14.31 29.10
C GLY A 62 2.65 14.70 27.62
N PHE A 63 1.53 14.56 26.92
CA PHE A 63 1.45 14.80 25.48
C PHE A 63 0.07 15.36 25.11
N PHE A 64 -0.03 15.95 23.91
CA PHE A 64 -1.29 16.44 23.35
C PHE A 64 -2.09 15.24 22.81
N ASN A 65 -3.30 15.05 23.34
CA ASN A 65 -4.16 13.93 23.02
C ASN A 65 -5.14 14.31 21.88
N LEU A 66 -4.73 14.07 20.65
CA LEU A 66 -5.56 14.26 19.46
C LEU A 66 -5.91 12.88 18.89
N THR A 67 -7.21 12.66 18.69
CA THR A 67 -7.73 11.46 18.02
C THR A 67 -8.44 11.88 16.75
N VAL A 68 -8.08 11.24 15.64
CA VAL A 68 -8.72 11.48 14.34
C VAL A 68 -9.24 10.15 13.80
N ASP A 69 -10.51 10.12 13.47
CA ASP A 69 -11.16 8.93 12.91
C ASP A 69 -11.86 9.28 11.59
N TYR A 70 -11.61 8.46 10.60
CA TYR A 70 -12.26 8.53 9.30
C TYR A 70 -13.18 7.30 9.22
N MET A 71 -14.49 7.56 9.15
CA MET A 71 -15.50 6.52 9.27
C MET A 71 -16.13 6.22 7.92
N GLU A 72 -15.80 5.05 7.38
CA GLU A 72 -16.43 4.54 6.16
C GLU A 72 -17.79 3.97 6.49
N ARG A 73 -18.76 4.19 5.60
CA ARG A 73 -20.13 3.66 5.73
C ARG A 73 -20.52 3.01 4.42
N PHE A 74 -21.02 1.79 4.46
CA PHE A 74 -21.41 1.08 3.23
C PHE A 74 -22.60 1.78 2.55
N TYR A 75 -23.49 2.40 3.31
CA TYR A 75 -24.61 3.14 2.72
C TYR A 75 -24.15 4.29 1.81
N ALA A 76 -22.94 4.79 2.02
CA ALA A 76 -22.39 5.90 1.20
C ALA A 76 -22.31 5.52 -0.28
N SER A 77 -22.13 4.25 -0.59
CA SER A 77 -22.13 3.73 -1.96
C SER A 77 -23.36 2.89 -2.28
N GLY A 78 -24.38 2.95 -1.42
CA GLY A 78 -25.63 2.23 -1.63
C GLY A 78 -25.53 0.73 -1.37
N LYS A 79 -24.60 0.30 -0.53
CA LYS A 79 -24.34 -1.12 -0.28
C LYS A 79 -24.81 -1.57 1.09
N ILE A 80 -25.22 -2.84 1.17
CA ILE A 80 -25.33 -3.59 2.41
C ILE A 80 -24.22 -4.64 2.33
N SER A 81 -23.14 -4.39 3.03
CA SER A 81 -21.91 -5.21 2.93
C SER A 81 -21.57 -5.82 4.28
N GLY A 82 -20.62 -6.73 4.26
CA GLY A 82 -20.16 -7.43 5.45
C GLY A 82 -20.44 -8.92 5.36
N SER A 83 -20.11 -9.65 6.40
CA SER A 83 -20.28 -11.10 6.43
C SER A 83 -21.78 -11.48 6.37
N ARG A 84 -22.03 -12.72 6.01
CA ARG A 84 -23.40 -13.26 5.96
C ARG A 84 -24.16 -13.06 7.27
N PHE A 85 -23.46 -13.07 8.39
CA PHE A 85 -24.08 -13.04 9.72
C PHE A 85 -24.06 -11.66 10.36
N VAL A 86 -23.19 -10.75 9.93
CA VAL A 86 -23.06 -9.40 10.50
C VAL A 86 -23.01 -8.39 9.35
N LYS A 87 -24.12 -7.66 9.18
CA LYS A 87 -24.25 -6.65 8.11
C LYS A 87 -24.02 -5.25 8.68
N ARG A 88 -22.88 -5.08 9.38
CA ARG A 88 -22.54 -3.83 10.03
C ARG A 88 -21.03 -3.60 9.90
N GLU A 89 -20.63 -2.34 9.73
CA GLU A 89 -19.23 -1.94 9.73
C GLU A 89 -18.58 -2.37 11.07
N GLY A 90 -17.44 -3.03 10.96
CA GLY A 90 -16.66 -3.46 12.12
C GLY A 90 -15.42 -2.59 12.32
N LYS A 91 -14.27 -3.22 12.43
CA LYS A 91 -12.99 -2.52 12.56
C LYS A 91 -12.73 -1.66 11.33
N PRO A 92 -12.04 -0.51 11.49
CA PRO A 92 -11.67 0.29 10.32
C PRO A 92 -10.83 -0.51 9.33
N SER A 93 -11.08 -0.30 8.04
CA SER A 93 -10.26 -0.87 6.96
C SER A 93 -8.86 -0.24 7.00
N GLU A 94 -7.90 -0.87 6.31
CA GLU A 94 -6.58 -0.27 6.17
C GLU A 94 -6.67 1.11 5.51
N ASP A 95 -7.52 1.27 4.49
CA ASP A 95 -7.72 2.55 3.82
C ASP A 95 -8.25 3.62 4.79
N ALA A 96 -9.18 3.24 5.69
CA ALA A 96 -9.70 4.17 6.69
C ALA A 96 -8.60 4.58 7.69
N ILE A 97 -7.75 3.63 8.10
CA ILE A 97 -6.62 3.91 8.98
C ILE A 97 -5.65 4.89 8.30
N LEU A 98 -5.33 4.64 7.03
CA LEU A 98 -4.42 5.52 6.27
C LEU A 98 -5.03 6.91 6.10
N ALA A 99 -6.32 7.00 5.81
CA ALA A 99 -7.03 8.29 5.71
C ALA A 99 -6.98 9.05 7.04
N SER A 100 -7.24 8.36 8.15
CA SER A 100 -7.14 8.96 9.49
C SER A 100 -5.75 9.53 9.75
N ARG A 101 -4.72 8.80 9.36
CA ARG A 101 -3.33 9.23 9.55
C ARG A 101 -2.98 10.46 8.70
N VAL A 102 -3.48 10.52 7.47
CA VAL A 102 -3.26 11.68 6.58
C VAL A 102 -3.92 12.93 7.18
N ILE A 103 -5.16 12.81 7.67
CA ILE A 103 -5.88 13.91 8.30
C ILE A 103 -5.14 14.35 9.57
N ASP A 104 -4.78 13.42 10.44
CA ASP A 104 -4.05 13.70 11.69
C ASP A 104 -2.75 14.44 11.40
N ARG A 105 -1.96 13.94 10.46
CA ARG A 105 -0.65 14.51 10.10
C ARG A 105 -0.78 15.94 9.60
N THR A 106 -1.90 16.25 8.95
CA THR A 106 -2.17 17.60 8.45
C THR A 106 -2.58 18.56 9.56
N LEU A 107 -3.42 18.11 10.49
CA LEU A 107 -4.02 18.97 11.53
C LEU A 107 -3.12 19.15 12.75
N ARG A 108 -2.42 18.09 13.15
CA ARG A 108 -1.68 18.04 14.43
C ARG A 108 -0.61 19.14 14.58
N PRO A 109 0.19 19.46 13.57
CA PRO A 109 1.23 20.48 13.74
C PRO A 109 0.70 21.88 14.04
N LEU A 110 -0.57 22.14 13.75
CA LEU A 110 -1.18 23.46 13.93
C LEU A 110 -1.84 23.63 15.31
N PHE A 111 -1.81 22.58 16.15
CA PHE A 111 -2.22 22.68 17.54
C PHE A 111 -1.02 23.05 18.42
N ASP A 112 -1.29 23.79 19.48
CA ASP A 112 -0.34 23.98 20.56
C ASP A 112 -0.16 22.65 21.28
N GLN A 113 1.05 22.11 21.25
CA GLN A 113 1.34 20.77 21.81
C GLN A 113 1.27 20.75 23.34
N GLU A 114 1.14 21.91 23.99
CA GLU A 114 0.98 22.00 25.44
C GLU A 114 -0.47 21.78 25.89
N ILE A 115 -1.44 21.77 24.98
CA ILE A 115 -2.84 21.52 25.31
C ILE A 115 -2.97 20.12 25.91
N ARG A 116 -3.65 20.02 27.05
CA ARG A 116 -3.87 18.76 27.77
C ARG A 116 -5.35 18.36 27.81
N HIS A 117 -6.20 19.05 27.07
CA HIS A 117 -7.58 18.65 26.81
C HIS A 117 -7.58 17.67 25.62
N ALA A 118 -8.40 16.64 25.70
CA ALA A 118 -8.56 15.72 24.58
C ALA A 118 -9.29 16.43 23.44
N VAL A 119 -8.79 16.27 22.21
CA VAL A 119 -9.45 16.77 21.01
C VAL A 119 -9.75 15.57 20.11
N GLN A 120 -10.98 15.49 19.62
CA GLN A 120 -11.38 14.41 18.72
C GLN A 120 -12.01 14.99 17.46
N ILE A 121 -11.52 14.52 16.33
CA ILE A 121 -12.05 14.84 15.01
C ILE A 121 -12.63 13.54 14.43
N ILE A 122 -13.89 13.58 14.02
CA ILE A 122 -14.51 12.43 13.34
C ILE A 122 -15.03 12.94 12.00
N VAL A 123 -14.58 12.28 10.92
CA VAL A 123 -15.13 12.53 9.58
C VAL A 123 -15.87 11.27 9.14
N THR A 124 -17.16 11.43 8.87
CA THR A 124 -18.01 10.33 8.42
C THR A 124 -18.33 10.53 6.94
N VAL A 125 -18.12 9.51 6.13
CA VAL A 125 -18.44 9.54 4.71
C VAL A 125 -19.92 9.19 4.56
N LEU A 126 -20.73 10.16 4.10
CA LEU A 126 -22.18 10.01 3.98
C LEU A 126 -22.60 9.55 2.58
N SER A 127 -21.83 9.90 1.57
CA SER A 127 -22.09 9.54 0.17
C SER A 127 -20.77 9.60 -0.59
N VAL A 128 -20.59 8.72 -1.56
CA VAL A 128 -19.37 8.72 -2.37
C VAL A 128 -19.68 8.38 -3.82
N ASP A 129 -19.18 9.21 -4.72
CA ASP A 129 -19.15 8.96 -6.16
C ASP A 129 -17.69 8.75 -6.59
N ASP A 130 -17.32 9.16 -7.79
CA ASP A 130 -15.93 9.01 -8.27
C ASP A 130 -14.98 10.10 -7.76
N ASN A 131 -15.45 11.02 -6.91
CA ASN A 131 -14.62 12.08 -6.32
C ASN A 131 -13.98 11.61 -5.01
N ASP A 132 -12.80 12.13 -4.73
CA ASP A 132 -11.95 11.71 -3.60
C ASP A 132 -12.55 12.15 -2.26
N SER A 133 -12.99 11.20 -1.45
CA SER A 133 -13.54 11.47 -0.13
C SER A 133 -12.46 11.87 0.89
N VAL A 134 -11.20 11.45 0.71
CA VAL A 134 -10.13 11.75 1.68
C VAL A 134 -9.71 13.22 1.57
N ILE A 135 -9.53 13.74 0.36
CA ILE A 135 -9.24 15.18 0.17
C ILE A 135 -10.38 16.02 0.73
N LEU A 136 -11.60 15.61 0.46
CA LEU A 136 -12.79 16.27 1.00
C LEU A 136 -12.78 16.23 2.54
N ALA A 137 -12.41 15.09 3.13
CA ALA A 137 -12.33 14.91 4.58
C ALA A 137 -11.32 15.85 5.23
N ILE A 138 -10.16 16.04 4.60
CA ILE A 138 -9.13 16.94 5.15
C ILE A 138 -9.65 18.39 5.19
N ASN A 139 -10.23 18.86 4.10
CA ASN A 139 -10.79 20.20 4.01
C ASN A 139 -11.97 20.38 4.98
N ALA A 140 -12.80 19.36 5.13
CA ALA A 140 -13.95 19.40 6.06
C ALA A 140 -13.47 19.45 7.51
N ALA A 141 -12.45 18.66 7.87
CA ALA A 141 -11.88 18.68 9.21
C ALA A 141 -11.30 20.05 9.53
N SER A 142 -10.59 20.65 8.57
CA SER A 142 -10.07 22.02 8.71
C SER A 142 -11.20 23.02 8.97
N LEU A 143 -12.28 22.98 8.20
CA LEU A 143 -13.42 23.87 8.38
C LEU A 143 -14.09 23.68 9.74
N ALA A 144 -14.33 22.41 10.13
CA ALA A 144 -14.97 22.13 11.43
C ALA A 144 -14.16 22.70 12.60
N LEU A 145 -12.83 22.52 12.55
CA LEU A 145 -11.93 23.10 13.56
C LEU A 145 -11.89 24.62 13.48
N ALA A 146 -11.76 25.17 12.28
CA ALA A 146 -11.59 26.61 12.09
C ALA A 146 -12.80 27.40 12.59
N VAL A 147 -14.03 26.90 12.36
CA VAL A 147 -15.24 27.59 12.83
C VAL A 147 -15.55 27.30 14.30
N SER A 148 -14.93 26.29 14.91
CA SER A 148 -15.14 25.88 16.29
C SER A 148 -14.48 26.84 17.28
N ASN A 149 -14.78 26.64 18.56
CA ASN A 149 -14.08 27.38 19.64
C ASN A 149 -12.78 26.67 20.07
N ILE A 150 -12.39 25.58 19.40
CA ILE A 150 -11.15 24.85 19.73
C ILE A 150 -9.95 25.68 19.27
N PRO A 151 -8.94 25.92 20.13
CA PRO A 151 -7.74 26.67 19.72
C PRO A 151 -6.94 25.84 18.69
N TRP A 152 -6.77 26.40 17.50
CA TRP A 152 -6.09 25.72 16.39
C TRP A 152 -5.67 26.77 15.36
N ASN A 153 -4.45 26.64 14.83
CA ASN A 153 -3.83 27.66 13.98
C ASN A 153 -4.06 27.44 12.49
N GLY A 154 -5.19 26.86 12.11
CA GLY A 154 -5.61 26.80 10.72
C GLY A 154 -6.36 28.05 10.30
N PRO A 155 -7.04 28.00 9.14
CA PRO A 155 -7.32 26.81 8.34
C PRO A 155 -6.17 26.36 7.46
N ILE A 156 -6.30 25.13 6.95
CA ILE A 156 -5.41 24.59 5.93
C ILE A 156 -6.23 24.17 4.71
N GLY A 157 -5.60 24.14 3.56
CA GLY A 157 -6.20 23.58 2.35
C GLY A 157 -5.53 22.28 1.95
N ALA A 158 -6.28 21.42 1.28
CA ALA A 158 -5.79 20.17 0.77
C ALA A 158 -6.24 19.97 -0.67
N VAL A 159 -5.32 19.55 -1.53
CA VAL A 159 -5.64 19.17 -2.91
C VAL A 159 -4.90 17.87 -3.26
N ARG A 160 -5.43 17.17 -4.24
CA ARG A 160 -4.72 16.10 -4.92
C ARG A 160 -4.29 16.66 -6.27
N ILE A 161 -3.05 16.39 -6.67
CA ILE A 161 -2.51 16.88 -7.93
C ILE A 161 -1.67 15.79 -8.57
N GLY A 162 -1.75 15.66 -9.90
CA GLY A 162 -0.97 14.66 -10.59
C GLY A 162 -1.06 14.75 -12.09
N LYS A 163 -0.38 13.79 -12.74
CA LYS A 163 -0.44 13.59 -14.19
C LYS A 163 -0.92 12.15 -14.42
N TYR A 164 -1.98 12.00 -15.20
CA TYR A 164 -2.68 10.71 -15.29
C TYR A 164 -2.64 10.12 -16.68
N THR A 165 -3.26 10.74 -17.67
CA THR A 165 -3.30 10.22 -19.04
C THR A 165 -2.41 10.99 -20.01
N ASP A 166 -2.00 12.20 -19.64
CA ASP A 166 -1.11 13.03 -20.48
C ASP A 166 -0.17 13.84 -19.57
N GLU A 167 0.58 14.76 -20.13
CA GLU A 167 1.56 15.57 -19.41
C GLU A 167 0.95 16.79 -18.70
N LYS A 168 -0.38 16.90 -18.66
CA LYS A 168 -1.08 18.02 -18.03
C LYS A 168 -1.34 17.74 -16.56
N LEU A 169 -1.07 18.72 -15.69
CA LEU A 169 -1.40 18.65 -14.28
C LEU A 169 -2.91 18.75 -14.08
N ILE A 170 -3.46 17.82 -13.32
CA ILE A 170 -4.89 17.78 -12.99
C ILE A 170 -5.03 17.88 -11.47
N ILE A 171 -5.95 18.73 -11.02
CA ILE A 171 -6.26 18.93 -9.61
C ILE A 171 -7.53 18.13 -9.27
N ASN A 172 -7.46 17.37 -8.17
CA ASN A 172 -8.57 16.56 -7.64
C ASN A 172 -9.17 15.60 -8.68
N ALA A 173 -8.28 14.87 -9.36
CA ALA A 173 -8.66 13.86 -10.34
C ALA A 173 -9.60 12.82 -9.69
N MET A 174 -10.53 12.33 -10.49
CA MET A 174 -11.47 11.28 -10.06
C MET A 174 -10.73 9.99 -9.73
N SER A 175 -11.31 9.19 -8.85
CA SER A 175 -10.71 7.93 -8.39
C SER A 175 -10.41 6.97 -9.54
N SER A 176 -11.30 6.93 -10.54
CA SER A 176 -11.10 6.10 -11.74
C SER A 176 -9.84 6.46 -12.52
N MET A 177 -9.42 7.74 -12.50
CA MET A 177 -8.18 8.18 -13.15
C MET A 177 -6.94 7.75 -12.37
N ARG A 178 -7.10 7.46 -11.09
CA ARG A 178 -6.00 7.10 -10.17
C ARG A 178 -5.89 5.59 -9.92
N ALA A 179 -6.76 4.79 -10.52
CA ALA A 179 -6.77 3.34 -10.34
C ALA A 179 -5.40 2.76 -10.70
N GLU A 180 -5.00 1.72 -9.98
CA GLU A 180 -3.68 1.10 -10.10
C GLU A 180 -3.33 0.73 -11.54
N ASN A 181 -4.30 0.24 -12.29
CA ASN A 181 -4.11 -0.18 -13.68
C ASN A 181 -4.15 0.97 -14.69
N SER A 182 -4.40 2.21 -14.25
CA SER A 182 -4.46 3.37 -15.15
C SER A 182 -3.08 3.88 -15.58
N GLN A 183 -2.01 3.42 -14.94
CA GLN A 183 -0.61 3.80 -15.25
C GLN A 183 -0.34 5.30 -15.20
N TYR A 184 -0.90 5.98 -14.21
CA TYR A 184 -0.63 7.42 -14.02
C TYR A 184 0.88 7.66 -13.77
N LYS A 185 1.35 8.88 -14.12
CA LYS A 185 2.75 9.25 -13.94
C LYS A 185 3.06 9.56 -12.49
N PHE A 186 2.24 10.38 -11.83
CA PHE A 186 2.33 10.61 -10.39
C PHE A 186 1.00 11.13 -9.85
N ASP A 187 0.84 10.95 -8.55
CA ASP A 187 -0.36 11.34 -7.81
C ASP A 187 0.06 11.79 -6.42
N LEU A 188 -0.18 13.07 -6.10
CA LEU A 188 0.21 13.67 -4.83
C LEU A 188 -1.01 14.19 -4.08
N THR A 189 -1.06 13.93 -2.77
CA THR A 189 -1.90 14.64 -1.82
C THR A 189 -1.01 15.71 -1.17
N VAL A 190 -1.44 16.97 -1.24
CA VAL A 190 -0.66 18.11 -0.74
C VAL A 190 -1.55 18.96 0.15
N CYS A 191 -1.05 19.29 1.35
CA CYS A 191 -1.75 20.16 2.30
C CYS A 191 -0.84 21.29 2.74
N GLY A 192 -1.43 22.44 3.04
CA GLY A 192 -0.64 23.59 3.46
C GLY A 192 -1.44 24.81 3.85
N LYS A 193 -0.70 25.83 4.26
CA LYS A 193 -1.23 27.15 4.59
C LYS A 193 -0.15 28.20 4.42
N ASP A 194 -0.55 29.44 4.20
CA ASP A 194 0.35 30.60 4.07
C ASP A 194 1.45 30.39 3.02
N GLY A 195 1.16 29.63 1.96
CA GLY A 195 2.11 29.36 0.90
C GLY A 195 3.12 28.26 1.20
N ASN A 196 3.06 27.66 2.38
CA ASN A 196 3.95 26.59 2.81
C ASN A 196 3.21 25.25 2.82
N ILE A 197 3.97 24.16 2.76
CA ILE A 197 3.43 22.81 2.72
C ILE A 197 3.64 22.13 4.07
N ASN A 198 2.59 21.50 4.60
CA ASN A 198 2.72 20.80 5.89
C ASN A 198 2.47 19.29 5.80
N MET A 199 2.00 18.80 4.68
CA MET A 199 1.84 17.35 4.49
C MET A 199 1.90 17.03 3.00
N ILE A 200 2.63 15.97 2.65
CA ILE A 200 2.65 15.40 1.32
C ILE A 200 2.51 13.88 1.45
N GLU A 201 1.72 13.30 0.57
CA GLU A 201 1.73 11.87 0.31
C GLU A 201 1.74 11.67 -1.19
N ALA A 202 2.68 10.89 -1.71
CA ALA A 202 2.83 10.76 -3.16
C ALA A 202 3.17 9.35 -3.58
N SER A 203 2.67 8.98 -4.75
CA SER A 203 3.17 7.84 -5.49
C SER A 203 3.54 8.31 -6.90
N ALA A 204 4.61 7.76 -7.44
CA ALA A 204 5.18 8.25 -8.70
C ALA A 204 5.89 7.12 -9.44
N ARG A 205 5.93 7.20 -10.77
CA ARG A 205 6.62 6.22 -11.61
C ARG A 205 7.99 6.77 -12.01
N GLN A 206 8.92 6.77 -11.05
CA GLN A 206 10.30 7.21 -11.29
C GLN A 206 10.34 8.63 -11.86
N VAL A 207 9.72 9.56 -11.15
CA VAL A 207 9.54 10.95 -11.60
C VAL A 207 10.67 11.82 -11.06
N LYS A 208 11.15 12.73 -11.89
CA LYS A 208 12.24 13.65 -11.55
C LYS A 208 11.80 14.61 -10.43
N GLU A 209 12.75 14.95 -9.57
CA GLU A 209 12.53 15.83 -8.41
C GLU A 209 11.97 17.21 -8.85
N GLU A 210 12.49 17.74 -9.95
CA GLU A 210 12.08 19.06 -10.46
C GLU A 210 10.61 19.07 -10.87
N GLU A 211 10.12 17.97 -11.43
CA GLU A 211 8.73 17.85 -11.83
C GLU A 211 7.80 17.81 -10.62
N LEU A 212 8.23 17.15 -9.56
CA LEU A 212 7.47 17.12 -8.30
C LEU A 212 7.43 18.50 -7.65
N GLU A 213 8.54 19.26 -7.69
CA GLU A 213 8.57 20.62 -7.15
C GLU A 213 7.58 21.52 -7.92
N GLU A 214 7.50 21.41 -9.24
CA GLU A 214 6.52 22.13 -10.05
C GLU A 214 5.09 21.80 -9.62
N ALA A 215 4.82 20.53 -9.37
CA ALA A 215 3.49 20.09 -8.91
C ALA A 215 3.16 20.70 -7.55
N LEU A 216 4.14 20.77 -6.65
CA LEU A 216 3.93 21.40 -5.32
C LEU A 216 3.60 22.88 -5.47
N GLN A 217 4.23 23.59 -6.40
CA GLN A 217 3.94 25.01 -6.65
C GLN A 217 2.51 25.18 -7.16
N ALA A 218 2.08 24.34 -8.10
CA ALA A 218 0.73 24.39 -8.63
C ALA A 218 -0.30 24.06 -7.55
N ALA A 219 -0.01 23.05 -6.70
CA ALA A 219 -0.87 22.69 -5.58
C ALA A 219 -1.00 23.84 -4.59
N SER A 220 0.11 24.53 -4.28
CA SER A 220 0.13 25.64 -3.34
C SER A 220 -0.77 26.79 -3.78
N ALA A 221 -0.82 27.08 -5.07
CA ALA A 221 -1.72 28.13 -5.59
C ALA A 221 -3.17 27.81 -5.31
N GLU A 222 -3.59 26.55 -5.54
CA GLU A 222 -4.96 26.15 -5.29
C GLU A 222 -5.25 26.03 -3.78
N ILE A 223 -4.29 25.57 -3.01
CA ILE A 223 -4.39 25.51 -1.54
C ILE A 223 -4.65 26.91 -0.97
N THR A 224 -3.95 27.92 -1.50
CA THR A 224 -4.13 29.32 -1.06
C THR A 224 -5.57 29.79 -1.32
N ARG A 225 -6.13 29.43 -2.48
CA ARG A 225 -7.54 29.76 -2.77
C ARG A 225 -8.49 29.12 -1.75
N LEU A 226 -8.27 27.85 -1.45
CA LEU A 226 -9.10 27.13 -0.45
C LEU A 226 -8.93 27.71 0.95
N GLU A 227 -7.71 28.05 1.32
CA GLU A 227 -7.42 28.67 2.63
C GLU A 227 -8.15 30.00 2.77
N ASN A 228 -8.10 30.84 1.77
CA ASN A 228 -8.76 32.15 1.77
C ASN A 228 -10.29 32.01 1.83
N TRP A 229 -10.84 31.03 1.12
CA TRP A 229 -12.26 30.71 1.17
C TRP A 229 -12.69 30.30 2.60
N GLN A 230 -11.89 29.44 3.23
CA GLN A 230 -12.16 29.02 4.62
C GLN A 230 -12.05 30.21 5.58
N LYS A 231 -11.06 31.08 5.41
CA LYS A 231 -10.89 32.29 6.25
C LYS A 231 -12.11 33.20 6.15
N LYS A 232 -12.69 33.36 4.97
CA LYS A 232 -13.89 34.13 4.77
C LYS A 232 -15.06 33.52 5.54
N ILE A 233 -15.25 32.21 5.48
CA ILE A 233 -16.29 31.50 6.22
C ILE A 233 -16.11 31.74 7.73
N VAL A 234 -14.89 31.59 8.23
CA VAL A 234 -14.56 31.78 9.65
C VAL A 234 -14.88 33.20 10.06
N SER A 235 -14.61 34.23 9.24
CA SER A 235 -14.90 35.60 9.56
C SER A 235 -16.41 35.86 9.73
N GLU A 236 -17.26 35.06 9.09
CA GLU A 236 -18.70 35.21 9.15
C GLU A 236 -19.37 34.38 10.25
N ILE A 237 -18.91 33.15 10.48
CA ILE A 237 -19.60 32.22 11.38
C ILE A 237 -18.70 31.61 12.45
N GLY A 238 -17.40 31.91 12.45
CA GLY A 238 -16.45 31.34 13.40
C GLY A 238 -16.71 31.76 14.83
N LYS A 239 -16.51 30.82 15.75
CA LYS A 239 -16.63 31.08 17.18
C LYS A 239 -15.32 31.62 17.75
N GLU A 240 -15.40 32.43 18.84
CA GLU A 240 -14.21 32.86 19.56
C GLU A 240 -13.52 31.65 20.17
N LYS A 241 -12.20 31.58 20.04
CA LYS A 241 -11.41 30.43 20.52
C LYS A 241 -11.33 30.43 22.04
N ARG A 242 -11.48 29.23 22.64
CA ARG A 242 -11.27 29.03 24.09
C ARG A 242 -9.85 29.45 24.45
N LYS A 243 -9.72 30.09 25.58
CA LYS A 243 -8.41 30.43 26.16
C LYS A 243 -8.03 29.28 27.09
N ILE A 244 -6.88 28.68 26.83
CA ILE A 244 -6.35 27.58 27.64
C ILE A 244 -5.28 28.15 28.55
N GLU A 245 -5.49 28.00 29.85
CA GLU A 245 -4.51 28.46 30.84
C GLU A 245 -3.27 27.58 30.78
N LYS A 246 -2.12 28.22 30.62
CA LYS A 246 -0.84 27.51 30.62
C LYS A 246 -0.24 27.58 32.02
N GLU A 247 0.18 26.45 32.54
CA GLU A 247 0.88 26.38 33.81
C GLU A 247 2.31 26.88 33.61
N THR A 248 2.83 27.58 34.62
CA THR A 248 4.20 28.07 34.60
C THR A 248 5.06 27.14 35.45
N ILE A 249 6.23 26.77 34.93
CA ILE A 249 7.16 25.92 35.65
C ILE A 249 7.65 26.63 36.91
N ASN A 250 7.80 25.89 38.01
CA ASN A 250 8.34 26.37 39.26
C ASN A 250 9.78 26.88 39.06
N PRO A 251 10.12 28.12 39.45
CA PRO A 251 11.49 28.61 39.31
C PRO A 251 12.55 27.74 39.99
N GLU A 252 12.19 27.04 41.06
CA GLU A 252 13.10 26.11 41.73
C GLU A 252 13.46 24.92 40.83
N SER A 253 12.52 24.46 40.01
CA SER A 253 12.78 23.40 38.99
C SER A 253 13.78 23.90 37.97
N VAL A 254 13.62 25.14 37.50
CA VAL A 254 14.53 25.77 36.52
C VAL A 254 15.94 25.87 37.10
N LYS A 255 16.04 26.30 38.39
CA LYS A 255 17.31 26.40 39.08
C LYS A 255 17.99 25.02 39.18
N LEU A 256 17.22 24.00 39.59
CA LEU A 256 17.71 22.61 39.71
C LEU A 256 18.24 22.11 38.36
N PHE A 257 17.51 22.39 37.29
CA PHE A 257 17.89 22.00 35.91
C PHE A 257 19.19 22.70 35.50
N ASN A 258 19.27 24.02 35.71
CA ASN A 258 20.42 24.84 35.31
C ASN A 258 21.69 24.44 36.07
N GLU A 259 21.57 24.01 37.32
CA GLU A 259 22.72 23.59 38.12
C GLU A 259 23.20 22.19 37.83
N ASN A 260 22.29 21.23 37.53
CA ASN A 260 22.62 19.80 37.45
C ASN A 260 22.59 19.19 36.04
N ILE A 261 21.78 19.73 35.15
CA ILE A 261 21.52 19.14 33.85
C ILE A 261 22.14 19.95 32.71
N LEU A 262 21.87 21.25 32.69
CA LEU A 262 22.29 22.15 31.61
C LEU A 262 23.80 22.09 31.33
N PRO A 263 24.70 22.07 32.34
CA PRO A 263 26.14 22.09 32.07
C PRO A 263 26.65 20.84 31.34
N VAL A 264 25.97 19.69 31.45
CA VAL A 264 26.42 18.44 30.85
C VAL A 264 25.55 18.02 29.64
N MET A 265 24.51 18.76 29.35
CA MET A 265 23.50 18.39 28.34
C MET A 265 24.08 18.38 26.91
N GLU A 266 24.85 19.41 26.58
CA GLU A 266 25.47 19.48 25.23
C GLU A 266 26.33 18.24 24.95
N GLY A 267 27.16 17.84 25.92
CA GLY A 267 28.00 16.66 25.81
C GLY A 267 27.19 15.38 25.62
N ALA A 268 26.04 15.30 26.31
CA ALA A 268 25.16 14.13 26.20
C ALA A 268 24.49 14.05 24.84
N ILE A 269 24.02 15.19 24.32
CA ILE A 269 23.34 15.27 23.01
C ILE A 269 24.30 14.88 21.88
N PHE A 270 25.53 15.42 21.91
CA PHE A 270 26.51 15.28 20.84
C PHE A 270 27.56 14.19 21.14
N SER A 271 27.14 13.12 21.80
CA SER A 271 28.03 12.05 22.26
C SER A 271 28.29 10.95 21.22
N GLY A 272 27.60 10.99 20.08
CA GLY A 272 27.75 9.97 19.06
C GLY A 272 26.40 9.40 18.61
N PRO A 273 26.43 8.28 17.90
CA PRO A 273 25.19 7.67 17.42
C PRO A 273 24.31 7.16 18.56
N GLY A 274 23.01 7.28 18.38
CA GLY A 274 22.04 6.81 19.35
C GLY A 274 21.62 7.87 20.32
N LYS A 275 20.94 7.43 21.38
CA LYS A 275 20.34 8.31 22.40
C LYS A 275 20.76 7.93 23.82
N ARG A 276 21.68 7.02 23.99
CA ARG A 276 21.97 6.43 25.30
C ARG A 276 22.32 7.50 26.35
N GLU A 277 23.26 8.38 26.05
CA GLU A 277 23.73 9.38 27.02
C GLU A 277 22.65 10.40 27.35
N ILE A 278 21.89 10.85 26.36
CA ILE A 278 20.80 11.81 26.60
C ILE A 278 19.64 11.15 27.36
N ASP A 279 19.34 9.90 27.08
CA ASP A 279 18.30 9.15 27.81
C ASP A 279 18.73 8.92 29.27
N GLU A 280 20.00 8.63 29.51
CA GLU A 280 20.54 8.49 30.86
C GLU A 280 20.45 9.82 31.62
N LEU A 281 20.77 10.93 30.96
CA LEU A 281 20.68 12.27 31.57
C LEU A 281 19.21 12.61 31.86
N HIS A 282 18.28 12.25 30.98
CA HIS A 282 16.86 12.44 31.20
C HIS A 282 16.37 11.65 32.43
N SER A 283 16.88 10.44 32.62
CA SER A 283 16.58 9.62 33.79
C SER A 283 17.10 10.28 35.09
N ILE A 284 18.30 10.86 35.03
CA ILE A 284 18.87 11.60 36.16
C ILE A 284 17.99 12.80 36.51
N TRP A 285 17.56 13.57 35.48
CA TRP A 285 16.66 14.69 35.66
C TRP A 285 15.35 14.28 36.32
N ASN A 286 14.73 13.21 35.83
CA ASN A 286 13.47 12.69 36.40
C ASN A 286 13.65 12.32 37.87
N LYS A 287 14.77 11.70 38.21
CA LYS A 287 15.07 11.34 39.60
C LYS A 287 15.25 12.57 40.50
N LEU A 288 15.99 13.57 40.04
CA LEU A 288 16.21 14.80 40.78
C LEU A 288 14.88 15.54 41.06
N VAL A 289 14.02 15.62 40.06
CA VAL A 289 12.70 16.27 40.19
C VAL A 289 11.84 15.50 41.20
N LYS A 290 11.80 14.19 41.06
CA LYS A 290 11.01 13.31 41.91
C LYS A 290 11.45 13.43 43.37
N GLU A 291 12.75 13.46 43.63
CA GLU A 291 13.30 13.63 44.97
C GLU A 291 12.95 15.00 45.56
N LYS A 292 13.07 16.07 44.75
CA LYS A 292 12.77 17.42 45.20
C LYS A 292 11.32 17.58 45.67
N TYR A 293 10.38 16.97 44.94
CA TYR A 293 8.94 17.13 45.18
C TYR A 293 8.29 15.90 45.84
N SER A 294 9.10 15.08 46.53
CA SER A 294 8.59 13.89 47.22
C SER A 294 7.94 14.18 48.56
N GLN A 295 8.27 15.33 49.16
CA GLN A 295 7.80 15.73 50.50
C GLN A 295 7.59 17.23 50.56
N GLY A 296 6.84 17.67 51.58
CA GLY A 296 6.64 19.08 51.83
C GLY A 296 5.36 19.67 51.25
N GLU A 297 5.25 20.99 51.30
CA GLU A 297 4.06 21.70 50.81
C GLU A 297 3.91 21.64 49.29
N ASP A 298 5.00 21.49 48.58
CA ASP A 298 5.01 21.38 47.11
C ASP A 298 4.99 19.95 46.59
N LYS A 299 4.61 19.01 47.45
CA LYS A 299 4.55 17.60 47.07
C LYS A 299 3.63 17.37 45.86
N ARG A 300 4.13 16.72 44.85
CA ARG A 300 3.38 16.37 43.64
C ARG A 300 4.03 15.19 42.90
N ASP A 301 3.30 14.61 41.95
CA ASP A 301 3.80 13.49 41.16
C ASP A 301 3.60 13.71 39.64
N ASP A 302 3.14 14.89 39.22
CA ASP A 302 3.04 15.30 37.84
C ASP A 302 4.20 16.23 37.50
N PHE A 303 5.09 15.79 36.63
CA PHE A 303 6.31 16.51 36.26
C PHE A 303 6.35 16.85 34.74
N ALA A 304 5.18 17.03 34.13
CA ALA A 304 5.08 17.30 32.69
C ALA A 304 5.84 18.57 32.28
N LEU A 305 5.82 19.61 33.13
CA LEU A 305 6.53 20.89 32.85
C LEU A 305 8.04 20.70 32.91
N GLU A 306 8.52 19.87 33.85
CA GLU A 306 9.96 19.58 33.96
C GLU A 306 10.44 18.74 32.78
N ASP A 307 9.64 17.76 32.34
CA ASP A 307 9.94 17.00 31.11
C ASP A 307 10.00 17.91 29.88
N LYS A 308 9.05 18.87 29.82
CA LYS A 308 9.04 19.88 28.74
C LYS A 308 10.28 20.74 28.75
N LEU A 309 10.76 21.17 29.94
CA LEU A 309 11.98 21.96 30.05
C LEU A 309 13.19 21.22 29.46
N PHE A 310 13.31 19.92 29.75
CA PHE A 310 14.37 19.08 29.21
C PHE A 310 14.25 18.99 27.69
N ASP A 311 13.07 18.64 27.20
CA ASP A 311 12.79 18.46 25.76
C ASP A 311 13.04 19.78 24.99
N ASP A 312 12.54 20.90 25.49
CA ASP A 312 12.71 22.19 24.81
C ASP A 312 14.18 22.62 24.77
N THR A 313 14.93 22.33 25.84
CA THR A 313 16.37 22.67 25.88
C THR A 313 17.15 21.81 24.89
N GLU A 314 16.84 20.52 24.81
CA GLU A 314 17.42 19.61 23.83
C GLU A 314 17.14 20.10 22.41
N ASN A 315 15.87 20.42 22.14
CA ASN A 315 15.42 20.96 20.85
C ASN A 315 16.22 22.21 20.46
N ASP A 316 16.35 23.15 21.39
CA ASP A 316 17.04 24.43 21.13
C ASP A 316 18.53 24.19 20.85
N MET A 317 19.18 23.32 21.62
CA MET A 317 20.60 22.98 21.40
C MET A 317 20.82 22.32 20.04
N LEU A 318 19.95 21.37 19.67
CA LEU A 318 20.06 20.69 18.37
C LEU A 318 19.93 21.70 17.21
N HIS A 319 18.93 22.58 17.28
CA HIS A 319 18.71 23.60 16.24
C HIS A 319 19.87 24.59 16.16
N GLN A 320 20.29 25.14 17.30
CA GLN A 320 21.36 26.15 17.34
C GLN A 320 22.68 25.57 16.83
N LYS A 321 23.05 24.38 17.27
CA LYS A 321 24.31 23.76 16.85
C LYS A 321 24.31 23.40 15.36
N ALA A 322 23.18 22.92 14.85
CA ALA A 322 23.05 22.65 13.42
C ALA A 322 23.18 23.92 12.59
N LEU A 323 22.47 24.98 12.99
CA LEU A 323 22.43 26.23 12.24
C LEU A 323 23.74 27.02 12.32
N LYS A 324 24.36 27.07 13.51
CA LYS A 324 25.57 27.88 13.73
C LYS A 324 26.87 27.14 13.37
N GLU A 325 26.94 25.85 13.67
CA GLU A 325 28.20 25.07 13.54
C GLU A 325 28.11 23.93 12.55
N GLY A 326 26.93 23.65 11.98
CA GLY A 326 26.75 22.50 11.11
C GLY A 326 26.96 21.18 11.83
N LYS A 327 26.66 21.12 13.13
CA LYS A 327 26.97 19.98 13.99
C LYS A 327 25.75 19.08 14.18
N ARG A 328 25.94 17.78 14.00
CA ARG A 328 24.91 16.75 14.22
C ARG A 328 25.31 15.91 15.44
N PRO A 329 24.32 15.27 16.11
CA PRO A 329 24.61 14.46 17.31
C PRO A 329 25.69 13.41 17.13
N ASP A 330 25.77 12.77 15.96
CA ASP A 330 26.74 11.70 15.70
C ASP A 330 27.98 12.18 14.94
N GLY A 331 28.13 13.49 14.72
CA GLY A 331 29.31 14.07 14.09
C GLY A 331 29.33 14.02 12.57
N ARG A 332 28.26 13.49 11.93
CA ARG A 332 28.21 13.45 10.46
C ARG A 332 28.04 14.85 9.86
N LYS A 333 28.42 14.98 8.59
CA LYS A 333 28.09 16.16 7.78
C LYS A 333 26.58 16.15 7.48
N MET A 334 26.05 17.33 7.11
CA MET A 334 24.61 17.47 6.84
C MET A 334 24.11 16.51 5.75
N ASP A 335 24.92 16.25 4.74
CA ASP A 335 24.55 15.39 3.58
C ASP A 335 25.12 13.96 3.70
N GLU A 336 25.59 13.56 4.87
CA GLU A 336 26.26 12.27 5.06
C GLU A 336 25.31 11.18 5.54
N LEU A 337 25.38 10.01 4.89
CA LEU A 337 24.66 8.80 5.29
C LEU A 337 25.38 8.11 6.45
N ARG A 338 24.60 7.39 7.27
CA ARG A 338 25.17 6.45 8.25
C ARG A 338 25.80 5.27 7.53
N GLY A 339 26.60 4.47 8.23
CA GLY A 339 27.19 3.26 7.69
C GLY A 339 26.12 2.28 7.19
N LEU A 340 26.32 1.71 6.02
CA LEU A 340 25.36 0.84 5.36
C LEU A 340 25.83 -0.61 5.33
N TYR A 341 24.89 -1.54 5.45
CA TYR A 341 25.12 -2.97 5.24
C TYR A 341 23.96 -3.53 4.43
N ALA A 342 24.26 -4.38 3.47
CA ALA A 342 23.24 -5.02 2.62
C ALA A 342 23.57 -6.49 2.44
N GLN A 343 22.56 -7.34 2.56
CA GLN A 343 22.68 -8.78 2.36
C GLN A 343 21.43 -9.28 1.63
N ALA A 344 21.61 -10.00 0.54
CA ALA A 344 20.52 -10.65 -0.20
C ALA A 344 20.57 -12.15 0.07
N GLY A 345 19.50 -12.70 0.60
CA GLY A 345 19.43 -14.12 0.94
C GLY A 345 20.26 -14.47 2.17
N GLY A 346 20.57 -15.76 2.29
CA GLY A 346 21.47 -16.26 3.33
C GLY A 346 20.86 -16.51 4.71
N VAL A 347 19.57 -16.23 4.88
CA VAL A 347 18.90 -16.50 6.16
C VAL A 347 18.51 -17.98 6.24
N SER A 348 17.85 -18.49 5.21
CA SER A 348 17.47 -19.90 5.12
C SER A 348 17.11 -20.24 3.67
N SER A 349 17.48 -21.43 3.23
CA SER A 349 17.15 -21.92 1.89
C SER A 349 15.65 -22.20 1.72
N ILE A 350 14.90 -22.28 2.80
CA ILE A 350 13.45 -22.51 2.75
C ILE A 350 12.72 -21.23 2.28
N LEU A 351 13.24 -20.07 2.65
CA LEU A 351 12.61 -18.80 2.29
C LEU A 351 12.70 -18.56 0.77
N HIS A 352 11.64 -17.99 0.20
CA HIS A 352 11.61 -17.71 -1.24
C HIS A 352 12.53 -16.55 -1.60
N GLY A 353 12.67 -15.57 -0.70
CA GLY A 353 13.61 -14.48 -0.84
C GLY A 353 13.75 -13.78 0.50
N SER A 354 14.92 -13.19 0.74
CA SER A 354 15.15 -12.40 1.96
C SER A 354 16.19 -11.32 1.71
N GLY A 355 16.11 -10.26 2.52
CA GLY A 355 17.07 -9.17 2.48
C GLY A 355 17.27 -8.59 3.86
N ILE A 356 18.51 -8.26 4.18
CA ILE A 356 18.86 -7.58 5.43
C ILE A 356 19.52 -6.26 5.05
N PHE A 357 19.07 -5.19 5.69
CA PHE A 357 19.62 -3.87 5.43
C PHE A 357 19.87 -3.14 6.76
N TYR A 358 21.06 -2.58 6.90
CA TYR A 358 21.43 -1.75 8.04
C TYR A 358 21.73 -0.33 7.59
N ARG A 359 21.26 0.61 8.37
CA ARG A 359 21.63 2.02 8.27
C ARG A 359 21.94 2.48 9.68
N GLY A 360 23.23 2.50 10.01
CA GLY A 360 23.67 2.75 11.38
C GLY A 360 23.01 1.78 12.37
N GLY A 361 22.36 2.30 13.38
CA GLY A 361 21.65 1.51 14.37
C GLY A 361 20.25 1.03 13.97
N THR A 362 19.84 1.27 12.72
CA THR A 362 18.55 0.78 12.21
C THR A 362 18.79 -0.48 11.38
N HIS A 363 18.15 -1.58 11.76
CA HIS A 363 18.33 -2.91 11.14
C HIS A 363 16.96 -3.48 10.76
N VAL A 364 16.80 -3.90 9.50
CA VAL A 364 15.55 -4.50 9.01
C VAL A 364 15.85 -5.79 8.27
N LEU A 365 15.02 -6.80 8.56
CA LEU A 365 14.99 -8.06 7.79
C LEU A 365 13.67 -8.09 7.02
N SER A 366 13.74 -8.22 5.70
CA SER A 366 12.55 -8.42 4.86
C SER A 366 12.55 -9.84 4.31
N VAL A 367 11.39 -10.50 4.41
CA VAL A 367 11.22 -11.88 3.94
C VAL A 367 10.10 -11.89 2.91
N LEU A 368 10.39 -12.47 1.76
CA LEU A 368 9.46 -12.53 0.63
C LEU A 368 8.91 -13.95 0.47
N THR A 369 7.59 -14.03 0.27
CA THR A 369 6.90 -15.28 -0.05
C THR A 369 6.13 -15.09 -1.36
N LEU A 370 6.27 -16.06 -2.27
CA LEU A 370 5.52 -16.10 -3.52
C LEU A 370 4.37 -17.09 -3.41
N GLY A 371 3.22 -16.68 -3.91
CA GLY A 371 2.04 -17.53 -3.98
C GLY A 371 1.39 -17.39 -5.35
N GLY A 372 0.27 -18.09 -5.55
CA GLY A 372 -0.50 -18.00 -6.78
C GLY A 372 -1.60 -16.94 -6.72
N PRO A 373 -2.40 -16.84 -7.79
CA PRO A 373 -3.53 -15.90 -7.79
C PRO A 373 -4.54 -16.16 -6.67
N GLU A 374 -4.64 -17.39 -6.21
CA GLU A 374 -5.53 -17.77 -5.11
C GLU A 374 -5.14 -17.11 -3.77
N ASP A 375 -3.89 -16.65 -3.67
CA ASP A 375 -3.37 -16.00 -2.47
C ASP A 375 -3.54 -14.47 -2.48
N ARG A 376 -4.13 -13.91 -3.54
CA ARG A 376 -4.34 -12.46 -3.63
C ARG A 376 -5.20 -11.96 -2.46
N HIS A 377 -4.89 -10.76 -1.99
CA HIS A 377 -5.66 -10.13 -0.94
C HIS A 377 -6.94 -9.53 -1.53
N MET A 378 -8.09 -10.06 -1.13
CA MET A 378 -9.40 -9.57 -1.58
C MET A 378 -9.80 -8.37 -0.74
N ILE A 379 -10.09 -7.25 -1.37
CA ILE A 379 -10.54 -6.02 -0.70
C ILE A 379 -12.00 -5.79 -1.07
N ASP A 380 -12.88 -5.82 -0.08
CA ASP A 380 -14.31 -5.54 -0.24
C ASP A 380 -14.60 -4.26 0.55
N GLY A 381 -14.29 -3.14 -0.06
CA GLY A 381 -14.38 -1.84 0.58
C GLY A 381 -15.67 -1.09 0.30
N MET A 382 -15.75 0.12 0.84
CA MET A 382 -16.89 1.00 0.66
C MET A 382 -17.14 1.32 -0.82
N THR A 383 -16.08 1.60 -1.56
CA THR A 383 -16.18 2.02 -2.97
C THR A 383 -15.90 0.92 -3.97
N GLU A 384 -14.97 0.02 -3.65
CA GLU A 384 -14.47 -0.97 -4.61
C GLU A 384 -14.41 -2.37 -4.02
N LYS A 385 -14.55 -3.33 -4.92
CA LYS A 385 -14.23 -4.72 -4.66
C LYS A 385 -13.06 -5.05 -5.58
N THR A 386 -11.86 -5.19 -5.02
CA THR A 386 -10.63 -5.35 -5.78
C THR A 386 -9.75 -6.45 -5.19
N GLU A 387 -8.66 -6.77 -5.89
CA GLU A 387 -7.64 -7.71 -5.45
C GLU A 387 -6.28 -7.03 -5.47
N LYS A 388 -5.44 -7.36 -4.47
CA LYS A 388 -4.03 -6.94 -4.45
C LYS A 388 -3.16 -8.18 -4.62
N ARG A 389 -2.25 -8.15 -5.60
CA ARG A 389 -1.27 -9.22 -5.77
C ARG A 389 0.06 -8.92 -5.07
N PHE A 390 0.30 -7.68 -4.66
CA PHE A 390 1.50 -7.29 -3.92
C PHE A 390 1.10 -6.73 -2.57
N MET A 391 1.68 -7.31 -1.52
CA MET A 391 1.46 -6.88 -0.14
C MET A 391 2.80 -6.65 0.54
N HIS A 392 2.93 -5.52 1.22
CA HIS A 392 4.07 -5.26 2.10
C HIS A 392 3.55 -5.04 3.51
N HIS A 393 3.95 -5.92 4.42
CA HIS A 393 3.59 -5.82 5.84
C HIS A 393 4.81 -5.50 6.67
N TYR A 394 4.63 -4.62 7.64
CA TYR A 394 5.70 -4.07 8.45
C TYR A 394 5.41 -4.36 9.92
N ASN A 395 6.37 -4.94 10.61
CA ASN A 395 6.26 -5.26 12.03
C ASN A 395 7.30 -4.48 12.82
N PHE A 396 6.85 -3.87 13.92
CA PHE A 396 7.71 -3.10 14.81
C PHE A 396 7.54 -3.65 16.23
N PRO A 397 8.19 -4.77 16.55
CA PRO A 397 8.03 -5.37 17.90
C PRO A 397 8.77 -4.54 18.95
N PRO A 398 8.39 -4.70 20.25
CA PRO A 398 9.02 -3.92 21.31
C PRO A 398 10.54 -4.02 21.37
N TYR A 399 11.11 -5.19 21.09
CA TYR A 399 12.55 -5.38 21.14
C TYR A 399 13.30 -4.50 20.12
N SER A 400 12.62 -4.02 19.10
CA SER A 400 13.21 -3.12 18.10
C SER A 400 13.70 -1.81 18.75
N GLY A 401 13.00 -1.36 19.79
CA GLY A 401 13.41 -0.22 20.60
C GLY A 401 14.13 -0.60 21.89
N GLY A 402 14.41 -1.90 22.08
CA GLY A 402 15.03 -2.38 23.31
C GLY A 402 14.08 -2.42 24.51
N GLU A 403 12.79 -2.56 24.24
CA GLU A 403 11.74 -2.48 25.25
C GLU A 403 10.98 -3.80 25.38
N THR A 404 10.25 -3.93 26.50
CA THR A 404 9.24 -4.96 26.65
C THR A 404 7.88 -4.33 26.33
N GLY A 405 6.93 -5.13 25.86
CA GLY A 405 5.60 -4.64 25.54
C GLY A 405 4.72 -5.71 24.94
N ARG A 406 3.52 -5.31 24.58
CA ARG A 406 2.55 -6.20 23.99
C ARG A 406 2.98 -6.60 22.56
N ALA A 407 2.89 -7.86 22.26
CA ALA A 407 3.17 -8.38 20.93
C ALA A 407 1.90 -9.06 20.36
N GLY A 408 1.89 -9.27 19.05
CA GLY A 408 0.84 -10.05 18.41
C GLY A 408 -0.35 -9.25 17.91
N PHE A 409 -0.22 -7.93 17.77
CA PHE A 409 -1.25 -7.12 17.11
C PHE A 409 -0.59 -6.03 16.27
N THR A 410 -1.29 -5.57 15.25
CA THR A 410 -0.80 -4.55 14.32
C THR A 410 -1.41 -3.20 14.69
N ASN A 411 -0.58 -2.19 14.93
CA ASN A 411 -1.04 -0.85 15.26
C ASN A 411 -1.10 0.05 14.01
N ARG A 412 -1.67 1.25 14.17
CA ARG A 412 -1.84 2.21 13.05
C ARG A 412 -0.50 2.60 12.42
N ARG A 413 0.55 2.74 13.21
CA ARG A 413 1.88 3.10 12.71
C ARG A 413 2.43 2.00 11.80
N GLU A 414 2.28 0.74 12.19
CA GLU A 414 2.72 -0.39 11.38
C GLU A 414 1.98 -0.45 10.04
N VAL A 415 0.67 -0.18 10.06
CA VAL A 415 -0.13 -0.11 8.82
C VAL A 415 0.40 1.01 7.91
N GLY A 416 0.67 2.17 8.46
CA GLY A 416 1.16 3.32 7.69
C GLY A 416 2.54 3.08 7.08
N HIS A 417 3.47 2.53 7.87
CA HIS A 417 4.83 2.25 7.40
C HIS A 417 4.83 1.17 6.31
N GLY A 418 4.01 0.13 6.50
CA GLY A 418 3.86 -0.93 5.50
C GLY A 418 3.32 -0.40 4.19
N ALA A 419 2.30 0.45 4.26
CA ALA A 419 1.67 1.03 3.08
C ALA A 419 2.64 1.93 2.29
N LEU A 420 3.47 2.69 2.99
CA LEU A 420 4.46 3.56 2.32
C LEU A 420 5.48 2.74 1.53
N ALA A 421 6.00 1.68 2.14
CA ALA A 421 6.94 0.80 1.45
C ALA A 421 6.27 0.07 0.27
N GLU A 422 5.04 -0.38 0.44
CA GLU A 422 4.27 -1.01 -0.62
C GLU A 422 4.12 -0.06 -1.83
N LYS A 423 3.75 1.19 -1.57
CA LYS A 423 3.59 2.22 -2.59
C LYS A 423 4.91 2.48 -3.34
N ALA A 424 6.02 2.54 -2.60
CA ALA A 424 7.35 2.81 -3.17
C ALA A 424 7.80 1.67 -4.10
N LEU A 425 7.51 0.43 -3.73
CA LEU A 425 7.98 -0.76 -4.45
C LEU A 425 7.05 -1.15 -5.60
N LEU A 426 5.76 -0.86 -5.49
CA LEU A 426 4.76 -1.23 -6.49
C LEU A 426 5.14 -0.73 -7.88
N MET A 427 5.76 0.44 -7.96
CA MET A 427 6.09 1.09 -9.23
C MET A 427 7.21 0.40 -10.01
N VAL A 428 7.94 -0.52 -9.38
CA VAL A 428 9.04 -1.25 -10.06
C VAL A 428 8.74 -2.73 -10.27
N LEU A 429 7.55 -3.18 -9.90
CA LEU A 429 7.17 -4.58 -10.08
C LEU A 429 6.86 -4.86 -11.55
N PRO A 430 7.17 -6.07 -12.05
CA PRO A 430 6.81 -6.46 -13.40
C PRO A 430 5.30 -6.60 -13.55
N PRO A 431 4.76 -6.46 -14.76
CA PRO A 431 3.33 -6.69 -14.96
C PRO A 431 2.94 -8.15 -14.73
N VAL A 432 1.66 -8.39 -14.44
CA VAL A 432 1.17 -9.71 -14.09
C VAL A 432 1.41 -10.73 -15.21
N GLU A 433 1.39 -10.27 -16.46
CA GLU A 433 1.63 -11.12 -17.64
C GLU A 433 3.05 -11.70 -17.67
N GLU A 434 4.00 -10.98 -17.10
CA GLU A 434 5.40 -11.41 -17.06
C GLU A 434 5.74 -12.18 -15.78
N PHE A 435 5.05 -11.87 -14.68
CA PHE A 435 5.34 -12.45 -13.37
C PHE A 435 4.02 -12.60 -12.61
N PRO A 436 3.26 -13.70 -12.86
CA PRO A 436 1.88 -13.83 -12.38
C PRO A 436 1.72 -14.23 -10.91
N TYR A 437 2.74 -14.03 -10.12
CA TYR A 437 2.74 -14.39 -8.69
C TYR A 437 2.04 -13.36 -7.83
N THR A 438 1.45 -13.84 -6.74
CA THR A 438 1.15 -13.02 -5.58
C THR A 438 2.44 -12.92 -4.77
N ILE A 439 2.80 -11.70 -4.39
CA ILE A 439 4.06 -11.41 -3.70
C ILE A 439 3.72 -10.81 -2.33
N ARG A 440 4.18 -11.47 -1.27
CA ARG A 440 4.07 -10.90 0.08
C ARG A 440 5.47 -10.68 0.63
N VAL A 441 5.77 -9.43 1.01
CA VAL A 441 7.02 -9.09 1.70
C VAL A 441 6.64 -8.68 3.11
N VAL A 442 7.29 -9.29 4.09
CA VAL A 442 7.15 -8.91 5.50
C VAL A 442 8.47 -8.33 5.96
N SER A 443 8.46 -7.10 6.44
CA SER A 443 9.65 -6.43 6.97
C SER A 443 9.58 -6.42 8.48
N GLU A 444 10.59 -7.01 9.11
CA GLU A 444 10.74 -7.06 10.58
C GLU A 444 11.73 -5.98 10.98
N SER A 445 11.28 -5.01 11.78
CA SER A 445 12.19 -4.03 12.38
C SER A 445 12.95 -4.73 13.51
N MET A 446 14.25 -4.97 13.28
CA MET A 446 15.09 -5.68 14.25
C MET A 446 15.72 -4.74 15.26
N ALA A 447 16.08 -3.53 14.81
CA ALA A 447 16.56 -2.44 15.67
C ALA A 447 16.16 -1.14 14.99
N SER A 448 15.77 -0.15 15.79
CA SER A 448 15.30 1.13 15.25
C SER A 448 16.03 2.31 15.88
N ASN A 449 16.62 3.14 15.02
CA ASN A 449 17.20 4.42 15.39
C ASN A 449 16.99 5.42 14.24
N GLY A 450 15.71 5.66 13.92
CA GLY A 450 15.31 6.57 12.85
C GLY A 450 15.27 5.94 11.46
N SER A 451 14.31 6.33 10.66
CA SER A 451 14.15 5.91 9.25
C SER A 451 13.91 4.42 9.06
N THR A 452 13.24 3.76 9.99
CA THR A 452 13.04 2.31 9.92
C THR A 452 12.15 1.92 8.73
N SER A 453 11.11 2.71 8.42
CA SER A 453 10.25 2.45 7.26
C SER A 453 11.04 2.54 5.95
N GLN A 454 11.96 3.51 5.86
CA GLN A 454 12.78 3.67 4.66
C GLN A 454 13.82 2.54 4.55
N ALA A 455 14.34 2.07 5.67
CA ALA A 455 15.21 0.89 5.69
C ALA A 455 14.46 -0.36 5.23
N SER A 456 13.14 -0.47 5.54
CA SER A 456 12.33 -1.59 5.10
C SER A 456 12.18 -1.61 3.57
N ILE A 457 12.17 -0.45 2.93
CA ILE A 457 12.15 -0.36 1.45
C ILE A 457 13.44 -0.95 0.89
N CYS A 458 14.58 -0.59 1.47
CA CYS A 458 15.89 -1.08 1.01
C CYS A 458 16.02 -2.60 1.21
N ALA A 459 15.62 -3.10 2.39
CA ALA A 459 15.65 -4.54 2.67
C ALA A 459 14.70 -5.30 1.73
N SER A 460 13.56 -4.70 1.42
CA SER A 460 12.58 -5.31 0.51
C SER A 460 13.10 -5.37 -0.92
N SER A 461 13.85 -4.34 -1.38
CA SER A 461 14.50 -4.40 -2.70
C SER A 461 15.45 -5.58 -2.77
N LEU A 462 16.25 -5.79 -1.72
CA LEU A 462 17.16 -6.95 -1.63
C LEU A 462 16.36 -8.27 -1.69
N ALA A 463 15.27 -8.37 -0.93
CA ALA A 463 14.45 -9.58 -0.89
C ALA A 463 13.80 -9.85 -2.26
N LEU A 464 13.33 -8.81 -2.94
CA LEU A 464 12.71 -8.93 -4.27
C LEU A 464 13.74 -9.42 -5.30
N MET A 465 14.93 -8.90 -5.28
CA MET A 465 16.01 -9.32 -6.19
C MET A 465 16.48 -10.73 -5.85
N ASP A 466 16.50 -11.08 -4.59
CA ASP A 466 16.82 -12.44 -4.15
C ASP A 466 15.77 -13.48 -4.61
N UNK A 467 14.55 -13.12 -4.82
CA UNK A 467 13.49 -13.90 -5.22
C UNK A 467 13.29 -13.93 -6.69
N UNK A 468 13.87 -13.36 -7.41
CA UNK A 468 13.70 -13.32 -8.69
C UNK A 468 12.60 -12.45 -9.15
N UNK A 469 12.11 -11.66 -8.49
CA UNK A 469 11.33 -10.84 -8.83
C UNK A 469 11.89 -10.04 -9.73
N PRO A 470 11.64 -10.04 -10.92
CA PRO A 470 12.30 -9.23 -11.94
C PRO A 470 11.88 -7.77 -11.91
N ILE A 471 12.16 -7.11 -10.81
CA ILE A 471 11.87 -5.68 -10.67
C ILE A 471 12.65 -4.85 -11.72
N ILE A 472 12.07 -3.74 -12.16
CA ILE A 472 12.68 -2.85 -13.16
C ILE A 472 14.00 -2.29 -12.64
N ALA A 473 14.05 -1.92 -11.37
CA ALA A 473 15.24 -1.33 -10.73
C ALA A 473 15.07 -1.42 -9.21
N PRO A 474 16.18 -1.47 -8.46
CA PRO A 474 16.07 -1.40 -7.01
C PRO A 474 15.56 -0.03 -6.55
N VAL A 475 14.79 -0.04 -5.47
CA VAL A 475 14.27 1.17 -4.83
C VAL A 475 15.00 1.33 -3.50
N ALA A 476 15.43 2.54 -3.21
CA ALA A 476 16.01 2.90 -1.92
C ALA A 476 15.20 4.04 -1.31
N GLY A 477 15.14 4.07 0.02
CA GLY A 477 14.45 5.12 0.75
C GLY A 477 15.34 5.78 1.77
N VAL A 478 15.13 7.05 2.01
CA VAL A 478 15.88 7.84 2.99
C VAL A 478 14.94 8.85 3.64
N ALA A 479 15.16 9.16 4.92
CA ALA A 479 14.44 10.21 5.62
C ALA A 479 15.33 11.44 5.73
N MET A 480 14.83 12.56 5.24
CA MET A 480 15.49 13.86 5.26
C MET A 480 14.89 14.67 6.41
N GLY A 481 15.76 15.34 7.15
CA GLY A 481 15.35 16.22 8.25
C GLY A 481 15.64 17.67 7.97
N LEU A 482 15.22 18.51 8.88
CA LEU A 482 15.38 19.96 8.75
C LEU A 482 15.58 20.58 10.12
N MET A 483 16.57 21.44 10.24
CA MET A 483 16.73 22.35 11.37
C MET A 483 16.55 23.76 10.83
N MET A 484 15.44 24.39 11.17
CA MET A 484 15.07 25.71 10.66
C MET A 484 15.02 26.69 11.82
N GLU A 485 15.42 27.92 11.56
CA GLU A 485 15.38 29.00 12.53
C GLU A 485 13.97 29.18 13.08
N GLN A 486 13.82 29.04 14.41
CA GLN A 486 12.53 29.15 15.08
C GLN A 486 12.33 30.60 15.52
N ASN A 487 11.13 31.14 15.31
CA ASN A 487 10.78 32.55 15.58
C ASN A 487 11.74 33.51 14.89
N PRO A 488 11.81 33.50 13.53
CA PRO A 488 12.66 34.50 12.86
C PRO A 488 12.21 35.89 13.29
N LYS A 489 13.15 36.68 13.82
CA LYS A 489 12.86 38.05 14.23
C LYS A 489 12.31 38.83 13.04
N SER A 490 11.06 38.91 13.06
CA SER A 490 10.06 39.75 12.40
C SER A 490 10.20 40.21 10.94
N GLU A 491 11.33 40.19 10.26
CA GLU A 491 11.42 40.88 8.96
C GLU A 491 11.99 40.06 7.78
N THR A 492 12.55 38.88 8.04
CA THR A 492 13.05 38.04 6.95
C THR A 492 12.08 36.92 6.64
N ARG A 493 11.48 36.99 5.46
CA ARG A 493 10.60 35.92 4.95
C ARG A 493 11.37 34.62 4.67
N ASN A 494 12.69 34.62 4.84
CA ASN A 494 13.56 33.47 4.59
C ASN A 494 14.32 33.07 5.84
N PRO A 495 13.78 32.14 6.66
CA PRO A 495 14.52 31.66 7.83
C PRO A 495 15.76 30.88 7.41
N LYS A 496 16.81 30.93 8.24
CA LYS A 496 17.99 30.09 8.06
C LYS A 496 17.63 28.62 8.29
N TYR A 497 18.23 27.73 7.56
CA TYR A 497 17.92 26.30 7.69
C TYR A 497 19.09 25.42 7.26
N LYS A 498 19.08 24.19 7.73
CA LYS A 498 19.98 23.12 7.32
C LYS A 498 19.15 21.87 7.04
N ILE A 499 19.40 21.22 5.90
CA ILE A 499 18.74 19.98 5.53
C ILE A 499 19.67 18.82 5.92
N LEU A 500 19.12 17.83 6.63
CA LEU A 500 19.88 16.70 7.17
C LEU A 500 19.52 15.43 6.42
N THR A 501 20.53 14.75 5.91
CA THR A 501 20.35 13.45 5.24
C THR A 501 20.36 12.33 6.28
N ASP A 502 19.41 11.41 6.15
CA ASP A 502 19.37 10.16 6.93
C ASP A 502 19.34 10.47 8.43
N ILE A 503 18.22 11.01 8.88
CA ILE A 503 18.04 11.42 10.27
C ILE A 503 17.98 10.20 11.21
N GLN A 504 18.53 10.37 12.39
CA GLN A 504 18.54 9.37 13.45
C GLN A 504 17.95 9.97 14.74
N GLY A 505 17.59 9.11 15.68
CA GLY A 505 17.03 9.39 16.98
C GLY A 505 16.67 10.83 17.33
N PRO A 506 17.62 11.62 17.90
CA PRO A 506 17.30 13.00 18.31
C PRO A 506 16.84 13.90 17.15
N GLU A 507 17.39 13.70 15.95
CA GLU A 507 17.02 14.49 14.77
C GLU A 507 15.60 14.18 14.30
N ASP A 508 15.19 12.92 14.41
CA ASP A 508 13.83 12.50 14.09
C ASP A 508 12.84 13.09 15.11
N HIS A 509 13.21 13.07 16.38
CA HIS A 509 12.34 13.55 17.46
C HIS A 509 12.20 15.09 17.47
N HIS A 510 13.28 15.81 17.23
CA HIS A 510 13.33 17.28 17.37
C HIS A 510 13.41 18.06 16.06
N GLY A 511 13.73 17.41 14.95
CA GLY A 511 13.79 18.08 13.66
C GLY A 511 12.43 18.62 13.23
N ASP A 512 12.44 19.64 12.37
CA ASP A 512 11.23 20.34 11.94
C ASP A 512 10.44 19.56 10.91
N MET A 513 11.06 18.58 10.25
CA MET A 513 10.35 17.69 9.33
C MET A 513 10.96 16.28 9.34
N ASP A 514 10.15 15.33 8.97
CA ASP A 514 10.54 13.97 8.59
C ASP A 514 10.04 13.78 7.16
N PHE A 515 10.95 13.95 6.21
CA PHE A 515 10.63 13.94 4.78
C PHE A 515 11.18 12.65 4.18
N LYS A 516 10.30 11.67 4.02
CA LYS A 516 10.65 10.36 3.51
C LYS A 516 10.54 10.34 2.00
N VAL A 517 11.63 10.02 1.32
CA VAL A 517 11.70 9.98 -0.14
C VAL A 517 12.26 8.62 -0.56
N ALA A 518 11.55 7.94 -1.42
CA ALA A 518 11.98 6.66 -1.98
C ALA A 518 11.97 6.72 -3.50
N GLY A 519 12.85 5.97 -4.12
CA GLY A 519 12.90 5.91 -5.58
C GLY A 519 14.07 5.09 -6.10
N THR A 520 14.18 5.07 -7.42
CA THR A 520 15.25 4.44 -8.16
C THR A 520 16.31 5.49 -8.53
N ARG A 521 17.31 5.10 -9.30
CA ARG A 521 18.27 6.06 -9.87
C ARG A 521 17.57 7.07 -10.77
N GLU A 522 16.52 6.66 -11.46
CA GLU A 522 15.82 7.48 -12.47
C GLU A 522 14.89 8.51 -11.84
N GLY A 523 14.28 8.18 -10.73
CA GLY A 523 13.34 9.11 -10.12
C GLY A 523 12.63 8.57 -8.90
N VAL A 524 11.75 9.39 -8.36
CA VAL A 524 11.00 9.16 -7.12
C VAL A 524 9.84 8.19 -7.37
N THR A 525 9.61 7.27 -6.41
CA THR A 525 8.44 6.38 -6.45
C THR A 525 7.47 6.63 -5.31
N ALA A 526 7.91 7.18 -4.18
CA ALA A 526 7.01 7.52 -3.07
C ALA A 526 7.59 8.63 -2.21
N ILE A 527 6.70 9.44 -1.66
CA ILE A 527 7.04 10.52 -0.72
C ILE A 527 6.03 10.51 0.43
N GLN A 528 6.52 10.80 1.62
CA GLN A 528 5.68 11.13 2.76
C GLN A 528 6.36 12.23 3.56
N LEU A 529 5.65 13.33 3.80
CA LEU A 529 6.14 14.46 4.60
C LEU A 529 5.32 14.59 5.88
N ASP A 530 6.03 14.63 7.01
CA ASP A 530 5.53 14.96 8.35
C ASP A 530 6.28 16.20 8.83
N VAL A 531 5.59 17.17 9.40
CA VAL A 531 6.25 18.37 9.94
C VAL A 531 5.88 18.58 11.41
N LYS A 532 6.72 19.34 12.11
CA LYS A 532 6.50 19.76 13.51
C LYS A 532 6.38 21.27 13.62
N VAL A 533 6.29 21.95 12.49
CA VAL A 533 6.08 23.40 12.37
C VAL A 533 4.84 23.63 11.52
N ASP A 534 4.43 24.88 11.35
CA ASP A 534 3.22 25.20 10.59
C ASP A 534 3.29 24.81 9.12
N GLY A 535 4.49 24.80 8.55
CA GLY A 535 4.71 24.43 7.16
C GLY A 535 6.13 24.70 6.74
N ILE A 536 6.52 24.12 5.60
CA ILE A 536 7.86 24.22 5.04
C ILE A 536 7.77 24.95 3.70
N PRO A 537 8.65 25.93 3.43
CA PRO A 537 8.66 26.59 2.11
C PRO A 537 8.97 25.57 0.99
N ILE A 538 8.34 25.77 -0.16
CA ILE A 538 8.49 24.81 -1.30
C ILE A 538 9.95 24.72 -1.75
N HIS A 539 10.69 25.85 -1.77
CA HIS A 539 12.09 25.81 -2.21
C HIS A 539 12.96 24.94 -1.30
N VAL A 540 12.64 24.88 0.00
CA VAL A 540 13.32 24.00 0.97
C VAL A 540 13.01 22.54 0.66
N LEU A 541 11.74 22.23 0.36
CA LEU A 541 11.35 20.87 -0.02
C LEU A 541 12.02 20.44 -1.34
N GLY A 542 12.13 21.35 -2.29
CA GLY A 542 12.83 21.07 -3.55
C GLY A 542 14.31 20.75 -3.33
N GLU A 543 14.97 21.53 -2.46
CA GLU A 543 16.36 21.29 -2.07
C GLU A 543 16.52 19.94 -1.38
N ALA A 544 15.58 19.61 -0.48
CA ALA A 544 15.59 18.33 0.24
C ALA A 544 15.40 17.15 -0.74
N LEU A 545 14.54 17.31 -1.73
CA LEU A 545 14.36 16.28 -2.78
C LEU A 545 15.68 16.04 -3.52
N ARG A 546 16.36 17.12 -3.93
CA ARG A 546 17.64 17.00 -4.66
C ARG A 546 18.72 16.37 -3.78
N GLN A 547 18.79 16.76 -2.50
CA GLN A 547 19.77 16.17 -1.57
C GLN A 547 19.45 14.69 -1.31
N SER A 548 18.16 14.32 -1.24
CA SER A 548 17.75 12.93 -1.05
C SER A 548 18.14 12.05 -2.24
N LYS A 549 18.21 12.60 -3.44
CA LYS A 549 18.64 11.86 -4.63
C LYS A 549 20.08 11.36 -4.48
N GLN A 550 20.97 12.22 -3.97
CA GLN A 550 22.37 11.83 -3.73
C GLN A 550 22.45 10.64 -2.78
N ALA A 551 21.68 10.70 -1.68
CA ALA A 551 21.63 9.62 -0.69
C ALA A 551 21.04 8.34 -1.30
N ARG A 552 19.97 8.49 -2.05
CA ARG A 552 19.28 7.36 -2.69
C ARG A 552 20.20 6.61 -3.65
N VAL A 553 20.96 7.35 -4.47
CA VAL A 553 21.91 6.75 -5.41
C VAL A 553 23.02 5.99 -4.65
N ALA A 554 23.55 6.58 -3.58
CA ALA A 554 24.59 5.92 -2.77
C ALA A 554 24.06 4.62 -2.13
N ILE A 555 22.81 4.63 -1.65
CA ILE A 555 22.18 3.43 -1.08
C ILE A 555 22.01 2.36 -2.18
N ILE A 556 21.55 2.77 -3.36
CA ILE A 556 21.35 1.85 -4.49
C ILE A 556 22.70 1.21 -4.88
N GLU A 557 23.79 1.99 -4.88
CA GLU A 557 25.12 1.46 -5.15
C GLU A 557 25.49 0.35 -4.14
N LYS A 558 25.13 0.54 -2.88
CA LYS A 558 25.38 -0.47 -1.83
C LYS A 558 24.55 -1.74 -2.08
N ILE A 559 23.27 -1.57 -2.47
CA ILE A 559 22.39 -2.70 -2.82
C ILE A 559 22.97 -3.46 -4.02
N GLU A 560 23.36 -2.73 -5.07
CA GLU A 560 23.90 -3.33 -6.31
C GLU A 560 25.27 -4.00 -6.09
N ALA A 561 26.05 -3.52 -5.12
CA ALA A 561 27.32 -4.17 -4.76
C ALA A 561 27.07 -5.54 -4.13
N GLU A 562 25.94 -5.72 -3.44
CA GLU A 562 25.55 -7.01 -2.87
C GLU A 562 24.87 -7.89 -3.91
N ILE A 563 23.90 -7.34 -4.66
CA ILE A 563 23.19 -8.07 -5.70
C ILE A 563 22.91 -7.09 -6.86
N SER A 564 23.59 -7.33 -7.99
CA SER A 564 23.58 -6.36 -9.11
C SER A 564 22.34 -6.48 -10.00
N ALA A 565 21.66 -7.63 -9.94
CA ALA A 565 20.46 -7.88 -10.75
C ALA A 565 19.63 -8.95 -10.05
N PRO A 566 18.32 -9.01 -10.33
CA PRO A 566 17.50 -10.11 -9.80
C PRO A 566 18.11 -11.47 -10.18
N ARG A 567 17.98 -12.45 -9.30
CA ARG A 567 18.49 -13.80 -9.59
C ARG A 567 17.78 -14.36 -10.83
N ALA A 568 18.45 -15.24 -11.55
CA ALA A 568 17.96 -15.78 -12.82
C ALA A 568 16.80 -16.74 -12.64
N GLU A 569 16.70 -17.40 -11.50
CA GLU A 569 15.66 -18.40 -11.23
C GLU A 569 15.02 -18.17 -9.87
N ILE A 570 13.74 -18.53 -9.81
CA ILE A 570 12.95 -18.50 -8.56
C ILE A 570 13.49 -19.59 -7.63
N SER A 571 13.39 -19.36 -6.32
CA SER A 571 13.73 -20.36 -5.31
C SER A 571 13.06 -21.71 -5.64
N PRO A 572 13.79 -22.83 -5.54
CA PRO A 572 13.15 -24.15 -5.76
C PRO A 572 12.04 -24.46 -4.74
N ASN A 573 11.99 -23.74 -3.64
CA ASN A 573 10.94 -23.90 -2.64
C ASN A 573 9.70 -23.06 -2.92
N ALA A 574 9.77 -22.15 -3.89
CA ALA A 574 8.60 -21.37 -4.31
C ALA A 574 7.73 -22.18 -5.26
N PRO A 575 6.42 -21.95 -5.30
CA PRO A 575 5.57 -22.60 -6.27
C PRO A 575 5.88 -22.13 -7.68
N LYS A 576 5.60 -22.98 -8.66
CA LYS A 576 5.68 -22.62 -10.08
C LYS A 576 4.29 -22.26 -10.56
N ILE A 577 4.20 -21.35 -11.53
CA ILE A 577 2.93 -20.98 -12.16
C ILE A 577 3.06 -21.21 -13.66
N ILE A 578 2.07 -21.93 -14.23
CA ILE A 578 1.90 -22.04 -15.67
C ILE A 578 0.61 -21.31 -16.02
N MET A 579 0.69 -20.45 -17.03
CA MET A 579 -0.47 -19.70 -17.52
C MET A 579 -0.88 -20.28 -18.88
N ILE A 580 -2.16 -20.65 -19.00
CA ILE A 580 -2.74 -21.13 -20.27
C ILE A 580 -3.99 -20.32 -20.57
N LYS A 581 -4.50 -20.44 -21.79
CA LYS A 581 -5.71 -19.75 -22.20
C LYS A 581 -6.72 -20.75 -22.75
N ILE A 582 -7.96 -20.64 -22.26
CA ILE A 582 -9.10 -21.40 -22.79
C ILE A 582 -10.13 -20.41 -23.31
N ILE A 583 -11.05 -20.88 -24.15
CA ILE A 583 -12.14 -20.05 -24.64
C ILE A 583 -13.11 -19.81 -23.47
N PRO A 584 -13.63 -18.60 -23.30
CA PRO A 584 -14.57 -18.34 -22.18
C PRO A 584 -15.74 -19.32 -22.12
N ASP A 585 -16.24 -19.81 -23.26
CA ASP A 585 -17.31 -20.81 -23.30
C ASP A 585 -16.93 -22.15 -22.65
N GLN A 586 -15.63 -22.42 -22.50
CA GLN A 586 -15.14 -23.67 -21.89
C GLN A 586 -14.95 -23.55 -20.37
N ILE A 587 -15.08 -22.35 -19.81
CA ILE A 587 -14.86 -22.13 -18.37
C ILE A 587 -15.80 -23.01 -17.54
N GLY A 588 -17.07 -23.06 -17.91
CA GLY A 588 -18.07 -23.87 -17.22
C GLY A 588 -17.73 -25.36 -17.21
N MET A 589 -17.15 -25.85 -18.31
CA MET A 589 -16.73 -27.26 -18.43
C MET A 589 -15.57 -27.56 -17.46
N VAL A 590 -14.60 -26.69 -17.39
CA VAL A 590 -13.43 -26.89 -16.51
C VAL A 590 -13.84 -26.79 -15.03
N ILE A 591 -14.74 -25.87 -14.68
CA ILE A 591 -15.22 -25.73 -13.31
C ILE A 591 -16.11 -26.93 -12.94
N GLY A 592 -17.02 -27.31 -13.84
CA GLY A 592 -17.98 -28.39 -13.61
C GLY A 592 -19.13 -27.97 -12.69
N SER A 593 -20.15 -28.81 -12.62
CA SER A 593 -21.33 -28.57 -11.79
C SER A 593 -20.91 -28.47 -10.31
N GLY A 594 -21.20 -27.32 -9.72
CA GLY A 594 -20.86 -27.06 -8.31
C GLY A 594 -19.38 -27.09 -8.01
N GLY A 595 -18.53 -26.91 -9.03
CA GLY A 595 -17.07 -26.92 -8.86
C GLY A 595 -16.46 -28.31 -8.76
N LYS A 596 -17.20 -29.35 -9.11
CA LYS A 596 -16.74 -30.74 -8.98
C LYS A 596 -15.52 -31.02 -9.86
N THR A 597 -15.57 -30.61 -11.12
CA THR A 597 -14.49 -30.91 -12.09
C THR A 597 -13.19 -30.22 -11.71
N ILE A 598 -13.25 -28.94 -11.35
CA ILE A 598 -12.05 -28.20 -10.94
C ILE A 598 -11.43 -28.80 -9.68
N LYS A 599 -12.26 -29.29 -8.76
CA LYS A 599 -11.79 -29.98 -7.56
C LYS A 599 -11.06 -31.27 -7.92
N GLU A 600 -11.59 -32.05 -8.84
CA GLU A 600 -10.95 -33.27 -9.31
C GLU A 600 -9.60 -32.99 -9.99
N ILE A 601 -9.52 -31.93 -10.79
CA ILE A 601 -8.26 -31.52 -11.43
C ILE A 601 -7.23 -31.18 -10.35
N LYS A 602 -7.62 -30.43 -9.32
CA LYS A 602 -6.73 -30.06 -8.20
C LYS A 602 -6.23 -31.33 -7.46
N GLU A 603 -7.12 -32.26 -7.19
CA GLU A 603 -6.78 -33.50 -6.47
C GLU A 603 -5.82 -34.39 -7.29
N LYS A 604 -6.07 -34.52 -8.58
CA LYS A 604 -5.25 -35.38 -9.46
C LYS A 604 -3.86 -34.78 -9.73
N SER A 605 -3.77 -33.47 -9.90
CA SER A 605 -2.53 -32.80 -10.27
C SER A 605 -1.71 -32.33 -9.07
N GLY A 606 -2.37 -31.97 -7.96
CA GLY A 606 -1.75 -31.31 -6.83
C GLY A 606 -1.60 -29.80 -7.02
N ALA A 607 -2.12 -29.25 -8.11
CA ALA A 607 -2.01 -27.83 -8.42
C ALA A 607 -3.29 -27.07 -8.06
N GLU A 608 -3.14 -25.81 -7.69
CA GLU A 608 -4.26 -24.87 -7.59
C GLU A 608 -4.60 -24.37 -8.99
N VAL A 609 -5.89 -24.22 -9.26
CA VAL A 609 -6.40 -23.78 -10.57
C VAL A 609 -7.24 -22.52 -10.35
N THR A 610 -6.82 -21.41 -10.94
CA THR A 610 -7.54 -20.14 -10.88
C THR A 610 -7.89 -19.72 -12.30
N ILE A 611 -9.19 -19.48 -12.55
CA ILE A 611 -9.69 -19.15 -13.89
C ILE A 611 -10.26 -17.74 -13.87
N GLU A 612 -9.83 -16.90 -14.82
CA GLU A 612 -10.35 -15.54 -15.00
C GLU A 612 -11.44 -15.54 -16.06
N ASP A 613 -12.29 -14.53 -16.02
CA ASP A 613 -13.46 -14.42 -16.90
C ASP A 613 -13.10 -14.38 -18.40
N ASP A 614 -11.88 -13.95 -18.73
CA ASP A 614 -11.40 -13.88 -20.11
C ASP A 614 -10.84 -15.22 -20.62
N GLY A 615 -10.85 -16.26 -19.79
CA GLY A 615 -10.33 -17.57 -20.15
C GLY A 615 -8.88 -17.81 -19.75
N THR A 616 -8.22 -16.86 -19.10
CA THR A 616 -6.86 -17.07 -18.57
C THR A 616 -6.93 -18.03 -17.39
N VAL A 617 -6.09 -19.07 -17.41
CA VAL A 617 -6.03 -20.08 -16.35
C VAL A 617 -4.62 -20.10 -15.77
N TYR A 618 -4.54 -19.91 -14.44
CA TYR A 618 -3.27 -19.98 -13.69
C TYR A 618 -3.22 -21.33 -12.96
N LEU A 619 -2.14 -22.05 -13.17
CA LEU A 619 -1.91 -23.36 -12.56
C LEU A 619 -0.70 -23.23 -11.64
N THR A 620 -0.94 -23.32 -10.34
CA THR A 620 0.08 -23.01 -9.30
C THR A 620 0.36 -24.26 -8.48
N GLY A 621 1.64 -24.61 -8.31
CA GLY A 621 2.02 -25.73 -7.46
C GLY A 621 3.49 -26.00 -7.48
N LYS A 622 3.91 -26.95 -6.66
CA LYS A 622 5.31 -27.36 -6.57
C LYS A 622 5.60 -28.49 -7.55
N GLY A 623 6.85 -28.56 -7.97
CA GLY A 623 7.32 -29.65 -8.83
C GLY A 623 6.62 -29.68 -10.19
N ASP A 624 6.07 -30.84 -10.54
CA ASP A 624 5.38 -31.04 -11.81
C ASP A 624 3.86 -30.85 -11.74
N ALA A 625 3.33 -30.41 -10.59
CA ALA A 625 1.89 -30.26 -10.41
C ALA A 625 1.24 -29.33 -11.44
N PRO A 626 1.80 -28.13 -11.71
CA PRO A 626 1.19 -27.27 -12.74
C PRO A 626 1.19 -27.91 -14.14
N GLN A 627 2.25 -28.64 -14.48
CA GLN A 627 2.33 -29.32 -15.78
C GLN A 627 1.26 -30.43 -15.90
N LYS A 628 1.04 -31.20 -14.84
CA LYS A 628 -0.02 -32.20 -14.80
C LYS A 628 -1.40 -31.57 -14.99
N ALA A 629 -1.67 -30.47 -14.30
CA ALA A 629 -2.94 -29.75 -14.44
C ALA A 629 -3.11 -29.22 -15.86
N LYS A 630 -2.04 -28.68 -16.45
CA LYS A 630 -2.06 -28.21 -17.85
C LYS A 630 -2.46 -29.31 -18.81
N GLU A 631 -1.85 -30.50 -18.67
CA GLU A 631 -2.14 -31.62 -19.53
C GLU A 631 -3.61 -32.03 -19.42
N ILE A 632 -4.16 -32.11 -18.22
CA ILE A 632 -5.56 -32.45 -17.98
C ILE A 632 -6.49 -31.44 -18.67
N ILE A 633 -6.24 -30.13 -18.42
CA ILE A 633 -7.11 -29.07 -18.96
C ILE A 633 -7.00 -28.99 -20.48
N GLU A 634 -5.80 -29.10 -21.02
CA GLU A 634 -5.61 -29.11 -22.50
C GLU A 634 -6.33 -30.23 -23.17
N GLU A 635 -6.28 -31.43 -22.58
CA GLU A 635 -7.01 -32.58 -23.10
C GLU A 635 -8.52 -32.34 -23.01
N MET A 636 -9.00 -31.85 -21.87
CA MET A 636 -10.42 -31.57 -21.64
C MET A 636 -10.97 -30.53 -22.61
N THR A 637 -10.18 -29.48 -22.91
CA THR A 637 -10.62 -28.34 -23.72
C THR A 637 -10.20 -28.47 -25.20
N HIS A 638 -9.56 -29.54 -25.58
CA HIS A 638 -9.13 -29.74 -26.96
C HIS A 638 -10.33 -29.67 -27.91
N GLU A 639 -10.27 -28.76 -28.88
CA GLU A 639 -11.29 -28.64 -29.91
C GLU A 639 -10.92 -29.46 -31.11
N PHE A 640 -11.66 -30.56 -31.33
CA PHE A 640 -11.50 -31.38 -32.52
C PHE A 640 -12.01 -30.59 -33.72
N LYS A 641 -11.37 -30.81 -34.88
CA LYS A 641 -11.72 -30.15 -36.15
C LYS A 641 -12.08 -31.17 -37.21
N PRO A 642 -13.05 -30.87 -38.08
CA PRO A 642 -13.32 -31.76 -39.23
C PRO A 642 -12.06 -32.00 -40.04
N GLY A 643 -11.82 -33.25 -40.41
CA GLY A 643 -10.62 -33.64 -41.12
C GLY A 643 -9.50 -34.18 -40.25
N GLU A 644 -9.55 -33.96 -38.96
CA GLU A 644 -8.56 -34.47 -38.01
C GLU A 644 -8.62 -36.00 -37.92
N ILE A 645 -7.46 -36.68 -38.00
CA ILE A 645 -7.34 -38.13 -37.91
C ILE A 645 -6.60 -38.48 -36.62
N LEU A 646 -7.17 -39.42 -35.86
CA LEU A 646 -6.57 -39.86 -34.59
C LEU A 646 -6.94 -41.31 -34.30
N GLN A 647 -6.30 -41.89 -33.29
CA GLN A 647 -6.59 -43.23 -32.79
C GLN A 647 -7.52 -43.13 -31.60
N GLY A 648 -8.56 -43.94 -31.54
CA GLY A 648 -9.47 -43.94 -30.42
C GLY A 648 -9.86 -45.36 -30.02
N GLU A 649 -10.30 -45.52 -28.78
CA GLU A 649 -10.75 -46.82 -28.26
C GLU A 649 -12.26 -46.93 -28.34
N VAL A 650 -12.76 -48.06 -28.87
CA VAL A 650 -14.18 -48.34 -28.92
C VAL A 650 -14.67 -48.61 -27.48
N VAL A 651 -15.51 -47.73 -26.94
CA VAL A 651 -15.99 -47.84 -25.55
C VAL A 651 -17.40 -48.40 -25.45
N LYS A 652 -18.17 -48.36 -26.56
CA LYS A 652 -19.55 -48.87 -26.57
C LYS A 652 -19.98 -49.13 -27.98
N ILE A 653 -20.76 -50.20 -28.14
CA ILE A 653 -21.34 -50.61 -29.43
C ILE A 653 -22.84 -50.50 -29.34
N ALA A 654 -23.46 -49.96 -30.40
CA ALA A 654 -24.93 -49.92 -30.60
C ALA A 654 -25.26 -50.43 -31.99
N ASP A 655 -26.53 -50.75 -32.21
CA ASP A 655 -26.97 -51.29 -33.52
C ASP A 655 -26.68 -50.33 -34.68
N PHE A 656 -26.67 -49.01 -34.38
CA PHE A 656 -26.48 -47.98 -35.41
C PHE A 656 -25.04 -47.48 -35.54
N GLY A 657 -24.12 -47.94 -34.67
CA GLY A 657 -22.73 -47.50 -34.74
C GLY A 657 -21.94 -47.80 -33.48
N ALA A 658 -20.76 -47.21 -33.39
CA ALA A 658 -19.82 -47.42 -32.27
C ALA A 658 -19.43 -46.07 -31.67
N PHE A 659 -19.30 -46.02 -30.35
CA PHE A 659 -18.77 -44.88 -29.64
C PHE A 659 -17.28 -45.11 -29.43
N VAL A 660 -16.51 -44.11 -29.81
CA VAL A 660 -15.04 -44.17 -29.77
C VAL A 660 -14.55 -43.04 -28.87
N GLN A 661 -13.80 -43.42 -27.87
CA GLN A 661 -13.17 -42.45 -26.97
C GLN A 661 -11.99 -41.77 -27.66
N LEU A 662 -12.06 -40.47 -27.82
CA LEU A 662 -11.02 -39.66 -28.46
C LEU A 662 -9.96 -39.22 -27.46
N ASN A 663 -10.40 -38.89 -26.25
CA ASN A 663 -9.54 -38.62 -25.11
C ASN A 663 -10.35 -38.91 -23.82
N ASP A 664 -9.77 -38.63 -22.65
CA ASP A 664 -10.41 -38.96 -21.37
C ASP A 664 -11.74 -38.25 -21.15
N PHE A 665 -12.04 -37.21 -21.93
CA PHE A 665 -13.20 -36.35 -21.73
C PHE A 665 -14.18 -36.32 -22.90
N THR A 666 -13.83 -36.89 -24.03
CA THR A 666 -14.63 -36.72 -25.26
C THR A 666 -14.76 -38.05 -26.03
N ASP A 667 -15.99 -38.39 -26.33
CA ASP A 667 -16.30 -39.53 -27.20
C ASP A 667 -16.89 -39.02 -28.51
N GLY A 668 -16.63 -39.73 -29.58
CA GLY A 668 -17.27 -39.51 -30.85
C GLY A 668 -18.03 -40.76 -31.28
N MET A 669 -18.89 -40.62 -32.26
CA MET A 669 -19.72 -41.74 -32.76
C MET A 669 -19.39 -42.03 -34.21
N VAL A 670 -19.10 -43.30 -34.52
CA VAL A 670 -18.93 -43.81 -35.87
C VAL A 670 -20.22 -44.48 -36.24
N HIS A 671 -20.97 -43.90 -37.19
CA HIS A 671 -22.21 -44.52 -37.71
C HIS A 671 -21.84 -45.80 -38.45
N ILE A 672 -22.75 -46.79 -38.47
CA ILE A 672 -22.51 -48.09 -39.10
C ILE A 672 -22.04 -47.95 -40.58
N SER A 673 -22.52 -46.91 -41.28
CA SER A 673 -22.11 -46.63 -42.67
C SER A 673 -20.70 -46.06 -42.81
N GLU A 674 -20.09 -45.64 -41.68
CA GLU A 674 -18.76 -45.03 -41.65
C GLU A 674 -17.69 -46.00 -41.11
N LEU A 675 -18.08 -47.22 -40.76
CA LEU A 675 -17.15 -48.22 -40.20
C LEU A 675 -16.18 -48.80 -41.27
N ALA A 676 -16.68 -49.08 -42.42
CA ALA A 676 -15.90 -49.78 -43.47
C ALA A 676 -16.34 -49.35 -44.89
N PRO A 677 -15.49 -49.47 -45.89
CA PRO A 677 -15.86 -49.15 -47.27
C PRO A 677 -16.82 -50.16 -47.92
N PHE A 678 -17.23 -51.19 -47.18
CA PHE A 678 -18.22 -52.18 -47.64
C PHE A 678 -19.42 -52.17 -46.67
N ARG A 679 -20.50 -52.79 -47.09
CA ARG A 679 -21.74 -52.88 -46.30
C ARG A 679 -21.52 -53.72 -45.04
N VAL A 680 -21.79 -53.09 -43.86
CA VAL A 680 -21.74 -53.78 -42.57
C VAL A 680 -23.17 -54.07 -42.14
N GLU A 681 -23.49 -55.32 -41.86
CA GLU A 681 -24.85 -55.68 -41.43
C GLU A 681 -25.07 -55.49 -39.96
N ARG A 682 -24.08 -55.76 -39.13
CA ARG A 682 -24.10 -55.55 -37.70
C ARG A 682 -22.74 -54.97 -37.25
N VAL A 683 -22.78 -53.97 -36.39
CA VAL A 683 -21.57 -53.33 -35.89
C VAL A 683 -20.64 -54.35 -35.22
N SER A 684 -21.22 -55.29 -34.47
CA SER A 684 -20.46 -56.28 -33.70
C SER A 684 -19.73 -57.31 -34.61
N ASP A 685 -20.06 -57.36 -35.90
CA ASP A 685 -19.37 -58.28 -36.83
C ASP A 685 -17.92 -57.89 -37.09
N ILE A 686 -17.61 -56.57 -37.02
CA ILE A 686 -16.27 -56.11 -37.38
C ILE A 686 -15.59 -55.32 -36.28
N ILE A 687 -16.31 -54.86 -35.24
CA ILE A 687 -15.77 -54.02 -34.21
C ILE A 687 -16.17 -54.56 -32.82
N LYS A 688 -15.27 -54.44 -31.85
CA LYS A 688 -15.50 -54.87 -30.47
C LYS A 688 -15.07 -53.78 -29.50
N GLU A 689 -15.72 -53.76 -28.34
CA GLU A 689 -15.33 -52.83 -27.25
C GLU A 689 -13.88 -53.12 -26.85
N GLY A 690 -13.13 -52.09 -26.58
CA GLY A 690 -11.70 -52.15 -26.26
C GLY A 690 -10.78 -52.11 -27.48
N MET A 691 -11.34 -52.13 -28.69
CA MET A 691 -10.57 -52.13 -29.95
C MET A 691 -10.07 -50.72 -30.25
N ILE A 692 -8.78 -50.57 -30.59
CA ILE A 692 -8.20 -49.30 -31.03
C ILE A 692 -8.40 -49.14 -32.53
N VAL A 693 -9.03 -48.06 -32.94
CA VAL A 693 -9.37 -47.81 -34.35
C VAL A 693 -8.92 -46.40 -34.78
N PRO A 694 -8.49 -46.29 -36.07
CA PRO A 694 -8.23 -44.94 -36.59
C PRO A 694 -9.56 -44.28 -36.94
N VAL A 695 -9.73 -43.03 -36.58
CA VAL A 695 -10.96 -42.28 -36.86
C VAL A 695 -10.63 -40.92 -37.44
N LYS A 696 -11.48 -40.45 -38.35
CA LYS A 696 -11.40 -39.10 -38.89
C LYS A 696 -12.65 -38.36 -38.47
N VAL A 697 -12.46 -37.12 -37.94
CA VAL A 697 -13.58 -36.27 -37.58
C VAL A 697 -14.24 -35.76 -38.86
N ILE A 698 -15.52 -36.06 -39.07
CA ILE A 698 -16.26 -35.64 -40.25
C ILE A 698 -17.22 -34.49 -39.99
N LYS A 699 -17.79 -34.42 -38.79
CA LYS A 699 -18.73 -33.33 -38.42
C LYS A 699 -18.75 -33.13 -36.93
N ILE A 700 -18.88 -31.90 -36.55
CA ILE A 700 -19.03 -31.50 -35.14
C ILE A 700 -20.33 -30.72 -34.98
N ASP A 701 -21.23 -31.22 -34.13
CA ASP A 701 -22.47 -30.56 -33.76
C ASP A 701 -22.25 -29.91 -32.37
N ARG A 702 -21.88 -28.62 -32.38
CA ARG A 702 -21.55 -27.90 -31.16
C ARG A 702 -22.72 -27.72 -30.21
N GLU A 703 -23.95 -27.58 -30.77
CA GLU A 703 -25.15 -27.39 -29.94
C GLU A 703 -25.48 -28.64 -29.13
N ARG A 704 -25.24 -29.81 -29.72
CA ARG A 704 -25.58 -31.12 -29.09
C ARG A 704 -24.34 -31.80 -28.49
N GLY A 705 -23.16 -31.21 -28.68
CA GLY A 705 -21.91 -31.76 -28.19
C GLY A 705 -21.54 -33.10 -28.83
N LYS A 706 -21.93 -33.30 -30.08
CA LYS A 706 -21.70 -34.58 -30.79
C LYS A 706 -20.65 -34.46 -31.86
N ILE A 707 -19.72 -35.45 -31.86
CA ILE A 707 -18.67 -35.58 -32.87
C ILE A 707 -18.94 -36.81 -33.70
N SER A 708 -19.10 -36.63 -35.01
CA SER A 708 -19.28 -37.74 -35.97
C SER A 708 -17.94 -38.12 -36.55
N LEU A 709 -17.67 -39.41 -36.55
CA LEU A 709 -16.38 -39.96 -36.93
C LEU A 709 -16.55 -40.97 -38.08
N SER A 710 -15.48 -41.19 -38.84
CA SER A 710 -15.44 -42.18 -39.89
C SER A 710 -14.14 -42.98 -39.81
N ILE A 711 -14.23 -44.28 -39.70
CA ILE A 711 -13.07 -45.20 -39.78
C ILE A 711 -12.66 -45.34 -41.24
N LYS A 712 -13.62 -45.52 -42.13
CA LYS A 712 -13.33 -45.74 -43.57
C LYS A 712 -12.61 -44.56 -44.22
N GLU A 713 -12.86 -43.31 -43.73
CA GLU A 713 -12.16 -42.12 -44.23
C GLU A 713 -10.80 -41.91 -43.57
N ALA A 714 -10.61 -42.47 -42.39
CA ALA A 714 -9.33 -42.40 -41.69
C ALA A 714 -8.33 -43.39 -42.30
N ASP A 715 -8.79 -44.61 -42.58
CA ASP A 715 -7.99 -45.68 -43.21
C ASP A 715 -8.91 -46.64 -43.94
N ARG A 716 -8.98 -46.52 -45.28
CA ARG A 716 -9.82 -47.37 -46.16
C ARG A 716 -9.49 -48.80 -46.02
N ASN A 717 -8.25 -49.13 -45.67
CA ASN A 717 -7.78 -50.56 -45.68
C ASN A 717 -7.82 -51.17 -44.28
N PHE A 718 -8.26 -50.42 -43.24
CA PHE A 718 -8.24 -50.94 -41.86
C PHE A 718 -9.00 -52.23 -41.70
N PHE A 719 -10.17 -52.37 -42.37
CA PHE A 719 -10.98 -53.57 -42.33
C PHE A 719 -10.89 -54.41 -43.62
N SER A 720 -10.19 -53.92 -44.61
CA SER A 720 -10.09 -54.69 -45.90
C SER A 720 -9.29 -55.99 -45.78
N ALA A 721 -8.41 -56.06 -44.80
CA ALA A 721 -7.61 -57.25 -44.51
C ALA A 721 -8.35 -58.27 -43.65
N LYS A 722 -9.57 -57.93 -43.14
CA LYS A 722 -10.33 -58.83 -42.24
C LYS A 722 -11.54 -59.50 -42.90
N GLY A 723 -11.70 -59.32 -44.22
CA GLY A 723 -12.75 -60.01 -44.98
C GLY A 723 -12.42 -61.48 -45.31
N GLY A 724 -11.30 -62.01 -44.80
CA GLY A 724 -10.91 -63.40 -44.94
C GLY A 724 -10.44 -63.98 -43.63
N SER A 725 -11.29 -64.86 -43.08
CA SER A 725 -11.08 -65.80 -41.99
C SER A 725 -10.43 -65.32 -40.69
N ALA A 726 -11.13 -65.57 -39.62
CA ALA A 726 -10.66 -65.50 -38.26
C ALA A 726 -9.57 -66.53 -37.99
N SER A 727 -8.35 -66.11 -37.84
CA SER A 727 -7.35 -66.91 -37.15
C SER A 727 -6.37 -65.93 -36.47
N GLY A 728 -6.21 -66.16 -35.19
CA GLY A 728 -5.51 -65.31 -34.30
C GLY A 728 -4.03 -65.06 -34.58
N GLY A 729 -3.60 -63.92 -34.17
CA GLY A 729 -2.19 -63.57 -34.16
C GLY A 729 -1.96 -62.48 -33.12
N GLN A 730 -1.51 -62.89 -31.95
CA GLN A 730 -0.93 -62.05 -31.03
C GLN A 730 0.32 -61.42 -31.62
N SER A 731 0.43 -60.12 -31.59
CA SER A 731 1.74 -59.54 -31.81
C SER A 731 2.01 -58.52 -30.67
N ASN A 732 3.00 -58.82 -29.91
CA ASN A 732 3.68 -57.97 -28.96
C ASN A 732 4.22 -56.76 -29.69
N ALA A 733 3.90 -55.60 -29.17
CA ALA A 733 4.69 -54.44 -29.49
C ALA A 733 4.93 -53.66 -28.17
N ARG A 734 6.10 -53.87 -27.66
CA ARG A 734 6.71 -52.99 -26.71
C ARG A 734 7.58 -52.00 -27.49
N ARG A 735 7.31 -50.72 -27.36
CA ARG A 735 8.28 -49.63 -27.15
C ARG A 735 7.61 -48.28 -27.34
#